data_7dda4a3eee1a55db78c980b1001444b7
#
_entry.id   7dda4a3eee1a55db78c980b1001444b7
#
_cell.length_a   1.000
_cell.length_b   1.000
_cell.length_c   1.000
_cell.angle_alpha   90.00
_cell.angle_beta   90.00
_cell.angle_gamma   90.00
#
_symmetry.space_group_name_H-M   'P 1'
#
loop_
_entity.id
_entity.type
_entity.pdbx_description
1 polymer ?
#
loop_
_entity_poly.entity_id
_entity_poly.type
_entity_poly.pdbx_seq_one_letter_code
_entity_poly.pdbx_strand_id
1 'polypeptide(L)'
;MVCVAGTGGYVVRGKVIDARSLAPLAYAAVRVQNLELWAITNEAGAFTIAHVPGGETTVQVSTLGYVTRTITFMLNNDTDLKNIRLKEDNLSLPDVEVTARKQSGTGTTTYTLDRTALDHSQVLSLGDIMALMPGGQTTNATLIDDTRLALRSGTGERGNAAFGTAIEVDGVRLDNNASMSETQSASTRNVSASNIESVEVIAGIPSAEYGDVSNGVVKVNTRHGHTPWVAEAAVNPYTRQASLSKGFLLGRRGGTLNLSAEHARSFSDLASPHTAYTRNTLSATYSRAFKLSGTTLNLTAGLTGNIGGYNSEADPDAFRDTYKRQRDNLLRGNVQLNWLCNTRRAGVFNVSLQTALSYADKRTESNVNTSSASAQAYLHTLNTGYDIARDYAEGMGTGSIILGPTGYWYVRSYNDQKPLSLQLKLKGQHTRRLSWAVNKLTVGAELNASRNNGRGTYYADMQLAPTWRPYDYSTLPTLRNVALFVENRLTLGRWLLVAGVRDDVTSINGSSYGNVYSVSPRFNARYHLLKGKNAQVALHVGYGKSVKLPSFQVLYPADSYTDRLVFTPASTADNKAYYAYYTHVQNALYNSSLKWQSTHQCEAGIDASLGKVRLSVSGFWSRTYNPYQMVNCYTPLAYNQTSQAALESCGISVADRLYNINATTGIVSVTSRSTGATIALPYTTRHTYTANQQCVNGSPVTRYGLEWVADVPLLSAPHTVGLALRFDGKYYHYRGIDCTLIAGAPNGVGDQASTSAQQPLIGYYVGSNVSSTSAVSTPAVSNGLLNKGCSMNTTLTARIPRLRLIMTLRLETTFLNYRRNLSEQRTTLALAQAGDAEGTPYTGQKDHYVAVYPEYYATWDNPTERIPFAEALLAAKDNDPQLYQQLCQLIVRSNTAYYFNPQRVSAYGSVNFSVTKEIGRWVSLSFYANNFFNNMAKVRNTQTGLETSLFNSGYIPKFYYGASVRVKI
;
A
#
# COMPACT_ATOMS: atom_id res chain seq x y z
N MET A 1 1.14 54.70 4.29
CA MET A 1 2.40 54.85 3.57
C MET A 1 2.52 53.74 2.55
N VAL A 2 2.27 54.05 1.28
CA VAL A 2 2.43 53.13 0.17
C VAL A 2 3.91 53.18 -0.22
N CYS A 3 4.69 52.20 0.22
CA CYS A 3 6.05 52.04 -0.28
C CYS A 3 5.98 51.59 -1.75
N VAL A 4 6.33 52.47 -2.65
CA VAL A 4 6.60 52.15 -4.05
C VAL A 4 7.75 51.17 -4.08
N ALA A 5 7.44 49.93 -4.40
CA ALA A 5 8.47 48.89 -4.60
C ALA A 5 9.28 49.25 -5.84
N GLY A 6 10.52 49.66 -5.64
CA GLY A 6 11.47 49.90 -6.72
C GLY A 6 11.64 48.66 -7.60
N THR A 7 11.66 48.81 -8.90
CA THR A 7 11.80 47.81 -9.94
C THR A 7 13.21 47.18 -10.02
N GLY A 8 14.05 47.35 -9.00
CA GLY A 8 15.41 46.82 -8.91
C GLY A 8 15.50 45.58 -8.02
N GLY A 9 16.03 44.47 -8.54
CA GLY A 9 16.41 43.31 -7.71
C GLY A 9 17.74 43.60 -6.99
N TYR A 10 17.78 43.30 -5.69
CA TYR A 10 18.94 43.51 -4.82
C TYR A 10 19.76 42.23 -4.68
N VAL A 11 20.99 42.39 -4.24
CA VAL A 11 21.91 41.26 -3.92
C VAL A 11 21.84 40.98 -2.42
N VAL A 12 21.60 39.75 -2.05
CA VAL A 12 21.72 39.24 -0.68
C VAL A 12 22.96 38.38 -0.61
N ARG A 13 23.91 38.73 0.23
CA ARG A 13 25.14 37.98 0.46
C ARG A 13 25.38 37.74 1.93
N GLY A 14 26.26 36.80 2.26
CA GLY A 14 26.62 36.50 3.63
C GLY A 14 27.56 35.32 3.72
N LYS A 15 27.92 34.97 4.94
CA LYS A 15 28.78 33.82 5.24
C LYS A 15 28.12 32.98 6.31
N VAL A 16 28.03 31.67 6.09
CA VAL A 16 27.48 30.70 7.04
C VAL A 16 28.63 30.07 7.80
N ILE A 17 28.57 30.11 9.11
CA ILE A 17 29.63 29.62 10.01
C ILE A 17 29.01 28.80 11.15
N ASP A 18 29.76 27.88 11.67
CA ASP A 18 29.47 27.18 12.91
C ASP A 18 29.42 28.18 14.09
N ALA A 19 28.40 28.08 14.92
CA ALA A 19 28.18 29.05 16.02
C ALA A 19 29.25 28.95 17.12
N ARG A 20 29.94 27.82 17.27
CA ARG A 20 30.90 27.54 18.32
C ARG A 20 32.33 27.62 17.82
N SER A 21 32.67 26.87 16.78
CA SER A 21 34.04 26.81 16.24
C SER A 21 34.35 28.00 15.33
N LEU A 22 33.34 28.76 14.90
CA LEU A 22 33.44 29.82 13.91
C LEU A 22 33.95 29.34 12.54
N ALA A 23 34.09 28.05 12.34
CA ALA A 23 34.50 27.46 11.08
C ALA A 23 33.46 27.69 9.98
N PRO A 24 33.87 27.92 8.73
CA PRO A 24 32.96 28.09 7.62
C PRO A 24 32.17 26.80 7.32
N LEU A 25 30.86 26.92 7.10
CA LEU A 25 30.03 25.81 6.71
C LEU A 25 29.85 25.82 5.19
N ALA A 26 30.62 24.95 4.54
CA ALA A 26 30.54 24.74 3.11
C ALA A 26 29.27 23.97 2.73
N TYR A 27 28.75 24.23 1.53
CA TYR A 27 27.58 23.56 0.94
C TYR A 27 26.29 23.65 1.76
N ALA A 28 26.16 24.66 2.64
CA ALA A 28 24.91 24.98 3.31
C ALA A 28 23.92 25.57 2.29
N ALA A 29 22.68 25.13 2.34
CA ALA A 29 21.61 25.63 1.50
C ALA A 29 21.07 26.95 2.09
N VAL A 30 21.03 27.99 1.28
CA VAL A 30 20.46 29.31 1.60
C VAL A 30 19.30 29.56 0.69
N ARG A 31 18.09 29.63 1.21
CA ARG A 31 16.84 29.77 0.43
C ARG A 31 16.08 31.01 0.82
N VAL A 32 15.63 31.79 -0.16
CA VAL A 32 14.65 32.86 0.06
C VAL A 32 13.25 32.26 0.03
N GLN A 33 12.57 32.29 1.17
CA GLN A 33 11.22 31.74 1.25
C GLN A 33 10.25 32.46 0.30
N ASN A 34 9.29 31.73 -0.24
CA ASN A 34 8.25 32.20 -1.16
C ASN A 34 8.74 32.67 -2.56
N LEU A 35 10.03 32.70 -2.84
CA LEU A 35 10.57 33.12 -4.13
C LEU A 35 11.27 31.98 -4.88
N GLU A 36 11.47 30.82 -4.24
CA GLU A 36 12.24 29.68 -4.78
C GLU A 36 13.68 30.05 -5.21
N LEU A 37 14.20 31.18 -4.71
CA LEU A 37 15.59 31.57 -4.87
C LEU A 37 16.46 30.84 -3.85
N TRP A 38 17.54 30.26 -4.32
CA TRP A 38 18.49 29.57 -3.42
C TRP A 38 19.93 29.75 -3.88
N ALA A 39 20.82 29.58 -2.95
CA ALA A 39 22.25 29.47 -3.22
C ALA A 39 22.85 28.39 -2.30
N ILE A 40 23.98 27.88 -2.66
CA ILE A 40 24.78 26.96 -1.82
C ILE A 40 26.04 27.70 -1.43
N THR A 41 26.43 27.61 -0.16
CA THR A 41 27.68 28.22 0.31
C THR A 41 28.90 27.54 -0.31
N ASN A 42 29.90 28.33 -0.64
CA ASN A 42 31.19 27.81 -1.08
C ASN A 42 32.00 27.27 0.13
N GLU A 43 33.22 26.83 -0.07
CA GLU A 43 34.11 26.30 0.97
C GLU A 43 34.44 27.30 2.11
N ALA A 44 34.48 28.60 1.78
CA ALA A 44 34.63 29.66 2.76
C ALA A 44 33.32 29.97 3.50
N GLY A 45 32.24 29.20 3.26
CA GLY A 45 30.93 29.43 3.80
C GLY A 45 30.19 30.61 3.19
N ALA A 46 30.71 31.24 2.16
CA ALA A 46 30.12 32.43 1.55
C ALA A 46 29.06 32.07 0.50
N PHE A 47 27.97 32.85 0.45
CA PHE A 47 26.93 32.78 -0.56
C PHE A 47 26.57 34.14 -1.12
N THR A 48 25.95 34.15 -2.29
CA THR A 48 25.40 35.34 -2.93
C THR A 48 24.15 34.94 -3.70
N ILE A 49 23.05 35.62 -3.45
CA ILE A 49 21.79 35.49 -4.19
C ILE A 49 21.53 36.85 -4.85
N ALA A 50 21.58 36.90 -6.17
CA ALA A 50 21.37 38.11 -6.95
C ALA A 50 19.90 38.26 -7.32
N HIS A 51 19.50 39.50 -7.63
CA HIS A 51 18.18 39.87 -8.13
C HIS A 51 17.01 39.46 -7.20
N VAL A 52 17.20 39.56 -5.88
CA VAL A 52 16.15 39.33 -4.91
C VAL A 52 15.22 40.55 -4.95
N PRO A 53 13.90 40.41 -5.18
CA PRO A 53 12.98 41.52 -5.18
C PRO A 53 12.92 42.23 -3.84
N GLY A 54 12.84 43.56 -3.84
CA GLY A 54 12.71 44.39 -2.63
C GLY A 54 11.43 44.09 -1.82
N GLY A 55 11.45 44.36 -0.53
CA GLY A 55 10.38 44.16 0.44
C GLY A 55 10.72 43.16 1.52
N GLU A 56 9.72 42.75 2.34
CA GLU A 56 9.93 41.77 3.41
C GLU A 56 10.47 40.46 2.81
N THR A 57 11.65 40.08 3.24
CA THR A 57 12.39 38.95 2.71
C THR A 57 12.80 38.04 3.85
N THR A 58 12.48 36.78 3.72
CA THR A 58 12.83 35.74 4.69
C THR A 58 13.83 34.77 4.06
N VAL A 59 15.02 34.74 4.64
CA VAL A 59 16.10 33.83 4.23
C VAL A 59 16.18 32.70 5.23
N GLN A 60 16.10 31.49 4.73
CA GLN A 60 16.30 30.25 5.50
C GLN A 60 17.65 29.67 5.14
N VAL A 61 18.45 29.35 6.17
CA VAL A 61 19.75 28.73 6.04
C VAL A 61 19.74 27.37 6.73
N SER A 62 20.07 26.33 5.98
CA SER A 62 20.09 24.96 6.48
C SER A 62 21.32 24.19 6.01
N THR A 63 21.83 23.33 6.84
CA THR A 63 22.86 22.34 6.50
C THR A 63 22.72 21.15 7.42
N LEU A 64 23.11 20.00 6.94
CA LEU A 64 22.96 18.74 7.66
C LEU A 64 23.75 18.76 8.98
N GLY A 65 23.10 18.33 10.07
CA GLY A 65 23.68 18.34 11.43
C GLY A 65 23.62 19.69 12.15
N TYR A 66 22.94 20.68 11.55
CA TYR A 66 22.73 22.01 12.13
C TYR A 66 21.26 22.42 12.14
N VAL A 67 20.90 23.21 13.13
CA VAL A 67 19.56 23.78 13.22
C VAL A 67 19.36 24.81 12.13
N THR A 68 18.29 24.64 11.39
CA THR A 68 17.86 25.61 10.36
C THR A 68 17.61 26.96 10.97
N ARG A 69 18.24 28.00 10.42
CA ARG A 69 18.06 29.39 10.86
C ARG A 69 17.25 30.19 9.82
N THR A 70 16.24 30.89 10.32
CA THR A 70 15.43 31.76 9.50
C THR A 70 15.69 33.21 9.91
N ILE A 71 15.89 34.11 8.92
CA ILE A 71 16.18 35.51 9.12
C ILE A 71 15.20 36.30 8.24
N THR A 72 14.37 37.16 8.86
CA THR A 72 13.42 38.03 8.16
C THR A 72 13.89 39.47 8.30
N PHE A 73 13.96 40.16 7.18
CA PHE A 73 14.37 41.58 7.12
C PHE A 73 13.70 42.31 5.94
N MET A 74 13.71 43.64 5.97
CA MET A 74 13.23 44.44 4.86
C MET A 74 14.38 44.68 3.89
N LEU A 75 14.24 44.24 2.66
CA LEU A 75 15.24 44.36 1.60
C LEU A 75 14.93 45.60 0.77
N ASN A 76 15.68 46.68 0.99
CA ASN A 76 15.54 48.00 0.29
C ASN A 76 16.82 48.36 -0.48
N ASN A 77 17.93 47.69 -0.26
CA ASN A 77 19.24 47.83 -0.93
C ASN A 77 19.98 46.51 -0.91
N ASP A 78 21.14 46.44 -1.58
CA ASP A 78 22.04 45.30 -1.48
C ASP A 78 22.42 45.08 -0.04
N THR A 79 22.15 43.85 0.45
CA THR A 79 22.27 43.52 1.87
C THR A 79 23.29 42.46 2.11
N ASP A 80 24.21 42.73 3.04
CA ASP A 80 25.16 41.74 3.56
C ASP A 80 24.70 41.23 4.93
N LEU A 81 24.27 40.00 5.01
CA LEU A 81 23.84 39.33 6.25
C LEU A 81 25.02 38.98 7.17
N LYS A 82 26.26 39.32 6.74
CA LYS A 82 27.50 39.05 7.47
C LYS A 82 27.62 37.56 7.83
N ASN A 83 27.99 37.27 9.08
CA ASN A 83 28.17 35.93 9.58
C ASN A 83 26.86 35.36 10.13
N ILE A 84 26.27 34.41 9.42
CA ILE A 84 25.12 33.63 9.86
C ILE A 84 25.62 32.42 10.64
N ARG A 85 25.45 32.46 11.96
CA ARG A 85 25.89 31.38 12.85
C ARG A 85 24.83 30.32 12.94
N LEU A 86 25.15 29.07 12.55
CA LEU A 86 24.29 27.91 12.77
C LEU A 86 24.78 27.14 14.00
N LYS A 87 23.83 26.70 14.82
CA LYS A 87 24.10 25.84 15.97
C LYS A 87 24.02 24.39 15.52
N GLU A 88 24.95 23.55 15.98
CA GLU A 88 24.86 22.11 15.81
C GLU A 88 23.53 21.61 16.37
N ASP A 89 22.88 20.72 15.63
CA ASP A 89 21.65 20.06 16.08
C ASP A 89 22.01 19.03 17.16
N ASN A 90 21.64 19.35 18.39
CA ASN A 90 21.88 18.52 19.57
C ASN A 90 20.80 18.76 20.64
N LEU A 91 20.72 17.86 21.62
CA LEU A 91 19.71 17.91 22.69
C LEU A 91 19.77 19.13 23.62
N SER A 92 20.75 19.99 23.48
CA SER A 92 20.84 21.24 24.27
C SER A 92 19.94 22.35 23.73
N LEU A 93 19.25 22.13 22.61
CA LEU A 93 18.41 23.15 21.95
C LEU A 93 17.00 23.23 22.52
N PRO A 94 16.40 24.43 22.54
CA PRO A 94 15.09 24.63 23.18
C PRO A 94 13.89 24.01 22.47
N ASP A 95 13.96 23.65 21.19
CA ASP A 95 12.79 23.33 20.35
C ASP A 95 12.85 21.94 19.71
N VAL A 96 13.32 20.91 20.45
CA VAL A 96 13.33 19.53 19.95
C VAL A 96 11.93 18.92 20.00
N GLU A 97 11.34 18.60 18.85
CA GLU A 97 10.06 17.89 18.73
C GLU A 97 10.31 16.42 18.38
N VAL A 98 9.68 15.50 19.10
CA VAL A 98 9.84 14.04 18.92
C VAL A 98 8.67 13.39 18.20
N THR A 99 7.78 14.17 17.59
CA THR A 99 6.59 13.72 16.87
C THR A 99 6.39 14.52 15.60
N ALA A 100 5.46 14.07 14.74
CA ALA A 100 5.16 14.76 13.49
C ALA A 100 4.64 16.18 13.74
N ARG A 101 5.27 17.15 13.09
CA ARG A 101 4.91 18.55 13.17
C ARG A 101 4.00 18.93 12.01
N LYS A 102 2.87 19.58 12.29
CA LYS A 102 2.06 20.16 11.21
C LYS A 102 2.79 21.36 10.60
N GLN A 103 2.97 21.32 9.28
CA GLN A 103 3.63 22.39 8.55
C GLN A 103 2.70 23.60 8.41
N SER A 104 3.09 24.72 9.01
CA SER A 104 2.37 25.99 8.85
C SER A 104 2.71 26.64 7.50
N GLY A 105 1.71 27.29 6.85
CA GLY A 105 1.93 28.02 5.60
C GLY A 105 1.67 27.22 4.32
N THR A 106 1.33 25.93 4.40
CA THR A 106 0.74 25.17 3.29
C THR A 106 -0.76 25.44 3.21
N GLY A 107 -1.32 25.34 2.01
CA GLY A 107 -2.79 25.44 1.81
C GLY A 107 -3.53 24.13 2.14
N THR A 108 -2.84 23.09 2.60
CA THR A 108 -3.36 21.74 2.82
C THR A 108 -2.75 21.13 4.08
N THR A 109 -3.36 20.08 4.63
CA THR A 109 -2.84 19.37 5.79
C THR A 109 -1.58 18.59 5.42
N THR A 110 -0.45 19.04 5.95
CA THR A 110 0.87 18.44 5.75
C THR A 110 1.58 18.31 7.09
N TYR A 111 2.17 17.16 7.33
CA TYR A 111 2.98 16.84 8.51
C TYR A 111 4.42 16.61 8.10
N THR A 112 5.36 17.08 8.91
CA THR A 112 6.79 16.88 8.70
C THR A 112 7.39 16.18 9.92
N LEU A 113 8.19 15.16 9.67
CA LEU A 113 9.04 14.50 10.62
C LEU A 113 10.47 14.83 10.25
N ASP A 114 11.20 15.47 11.13
CA ASP A 114 12.63 15.74 10.96
C ASP A 114 13.50 14.62 11.52
N ARG A 115 14.80 14.71 11.30
CA ARG A 115 15.74 13.71 11.79
C ARG A 115 15.68 13.56 13.30
N THR A 116 15.45 14.64 14.02
CA THR A 116 15.39 14.61 15.49
C THR A 116 14.24 13.78 15.99
N ALA A 117 13.04 13.90 15.37
CA ALA A 117 11.88 13.06 15.71
C ALA A 117 12.17 11.58 15.45
N LEU A 118 12.86 11.27 14.35
CA LEU A 118 13.24 9.88 14.02
C LEU A 118 14.29 9.33 14.99
N ASP A 119 15.27 10.15 15.40
CA ASP A 119 16.37 9.77 16.30
C ASP A 119 15.91 9.44 17.72
N HIS A 120 14.80 10.03 18.17
CA HIS A 120 14.22 9.80 19.50
C HIS A 120 13.03 8.85 19.50
N SER A 121 12.75 8.21 18.37
CA SER A 121 11.65 7.26 18.17
C SER A 121 12.17 5.91 17.74
N GLN A 122 11.39 4.87 18.04
CA GLN A 122 11.67 3.52 17.57
C GLN A 122 11.18 3.37 16.12
N VAL A 123 11.99 3.73 15.15
CA VAL A 123 11.68 3.63 13.73
C VAL A 123 12.73 2.79 13.02
N LEU A 124 12.35 1.63 12.50
CA LEU A 124 13.21 0.72 11.77
C LEU A 124 13.06 0.89 10.25
N SER A 125 11.82 1.13 9.82
CA SER A 125 11.45 1.32 8.42
C SER A 125 10.49 2.50 8.26
N LEU A 126 10.26 2.92 7.03
CA LEU A 126 9.32 4.01 6.74
C LEU A 126 7.90 3.72 7.27
N GLY A 127 7.49 2.44 7.35
CA GLY A 127 6.16 2.07 7.87
C GLY A 127 5.91 2.51 9.31
N ASP A 128 6.95 2.53 10.13
CA ASP A 128 6.86 2.84 11.56
C ASP A 128 6.54 4.32 11.84
N ILE A 129 6.70 5.21 10.84
CA ILE A 129 6.37 6.64 10.99
C ILE A 129 4.89 6.90 11.28
N MET A 130 3.99 5.94 10.94
CA MET A 130 2.57 6.09 11.20
C MET A 130 2.25 6.20 12.70
N ALA A 131 3.10 5.63 13.55
CA ALA A 131 2.99 5.79 15.00
C ALA A 131 3.21 7.23 15.46
N LEU A 132 3.96 8.03 14.71
CA LEU A 132 4.30 9.42 15.03
C LEU A 132 3.29 10.44 14.47
N MET A 133 2.35 9.97 13.63
CA MET A 133 1.27 10.80 13.09
C MET A 133 0.18 11.07 14.14
N PRO A 134 -0.65 12.12 13.98
CA PRO A 134 -1.72 12.42 14.92
C PRO A 134 -2.64 11.23 15.17
N GLY A 135 -2.85 10.88 16.44
CA GLY A 135 -3.63 9.71 16.85
C GLY A 135 -3.05 8.38 16.35
N GLY A 136 -1.78 8.34 15.93
CA GLY A 136 -1.06 7.12 15.60
C GLY A 136 -0.81 6.27 16.83
N GLN A 137 -0.84 4.96 16.67
CA GLN A 137 -0.53 4.00 17.73
C GLN A 137 0.83 3.37 17.50
N THR A 138 1.61 3.23 18.57
CA THR A 138 2.93 2.60 18.53
C THR A 138 2.79 1.10 18.28
N THR A 139 3.47 0.63 17.26
CA THR A 139 3.64 -0.79 16.96
C THR A 139 5.08 -1.21 17.25
N ASN A 140 5.30 -2.49 17.43
CA ASN A 140 6.65 -3.00 17.63
C ASN A 140 7.39 -3.03 16.30
N ALA A 141 8.53 -2.35 16.21
CA ALA A 141 9.28 -2.25 14.97
C ALA A 141 9.91 -3.61 14.60
N THR A 142 9.52 -4.15 13.45
CA THR A 142 9.99 -5.43 12.89
C THR A 142 10.06 -5.37 11.37
N LEU A 143 10.89 -6.21 10.77
CA LEU A 143 10.91 -6.43 9.32
C LEU A 143 10.10 -7.67 8.90
N ILE A 144 9.62 -8.47 9.84
CA ILE A 144 8.81 -9.67 9.52
C ILE A 144 7.49 -9.23 8.89
N ASP A 145 6.81 -8.27 9.50
CA ASP A 145 5.58 -7.71 8.97
C ASP A 145 5.89 -6.56 8.00
N ASP A 146 5.30 -6.61 6.82
CA ASP A 146 5.41 -5.52 5.84
C ASP A 146 4.36 -4.46 6.15
N THR A 147 4.69 -3.56 7.08
CA THR A 147 3.82 -2.44 7.44
C THR A 147 3.63 -1.52 6.25
N ARG A 148 2.37 -1.31 5.84
CA ARG A 148 2.01 -0.50 4.69
C ARG A 148 1.40 0.82 5.11
N LEU A 149 1.78 1.90 4.40
CA LEU A 149 1.28 3.24 4.71
C LEU A 149 -0.14 3.39 4.17
N ALA A 150 -1.10 3.52 5.07
CA ALA A 150 -2.49 3.79 4.76
C ALA A 150 -2.94 5.07 5.45
N LEU A 151 -3.00 6.16 4.69
CA LEU A 151 -3.43 7.46 5.22
C LEU A 151 -4.96 7.49 5.28
N ARG A 152 -5.53 7.92 6.42
CA ARG A 152 -6.97 8.13 6.60
C ARG A 152 -7.80 6.91 6.18
N SER A 153 -7.43 5.72 6.65
CA SER A 153 -8.16 4.48 6.40
C SER A 153 -8.03 3.47 7.54
N GLY A 154 -8.93 2.50 7.57
CA GLY A 154 -8.97 1.38 8.51
C GLY A 154 -8.85 0.02 7.82
N THR A 155 -8.78 -1.05 8.61
CA THR A 155 -8.63 -2.42 8.12
C THR A 155 -9.93 -2.94 7.50
N GLY A 156 -9.83 -3.70 6.41
CA GLY A 156 -10.95 -4.37 5.76
C GLY A 156 -11.87 -3.46 4.95
N GLU A 157 -11.39 -2.28 4.54
CA GLU A 157 -12.14 -1.31 3.75
C GLU A 157 -11.93 -1.52 2.25
N ARG A 158 -13.01 -1.38 1.48
CA ARG A 158 -12.95 -1.33 0.02
C ARG A 158 -12.39 0.03 -0.45
N GLY A 159 -11.88 0.08 -1.69
CA GLY A 159 -11.20 1.27 -2.20
C GLY A 159 -9.92 1.53 -1.43
N ASN A 160 -9.07 0.53 -1.35
CA ASN A 160 -7.87 0.43 -0.53
C ASN A 160 -7.04 1.72 -0.53
N ALA A 161 -7.03 2.40 0.60
CA ALA A 161 -6.31 3.66 0.77
C ALA A 161 -4.78 3.46 0.79
N ALA A 162 -4.30 2.30 1.23
CA ALA A 162 -2.88 1.96 1.18
C ALA A 162 -2.39 1.86 -0.27
N PHE A 163 -3.17 1.24 -1.16
CA PHE A 163 -2.86 1.18 -2.60
C PHE A 163 -2.80 2.57 -3.23
N GLY A 164 -3.66 3.49 -2.79
CA GLY A 164 -3.75 4.86 -3.28
C GLY A 164 -2.78 5.84 -2.64
N THR A 165 -1.95 5.45 -1.66
CA THR A 165 -0.93 6.30 -1.04
C THR A 165 0.34 6.29 -1.89
N ALA A 166 0.76 7.46 -2.37
CA ALA A 166 2.00 7.61 -3.11
C ALA A 166 3.19 7.75 -2.15
N ILE A 167 4.26 7.01 -2.38
CA ILE A 167 5.51 7.11 -1.61
C ILE A 167 6.62 7.50 -2.56
N GLU A 168 7.31 8.60 -2.27
CA GLU A 168 8.47 9.08 -3.02
C GLU A 168 9.70 9.16 -2.11
N VAL A 169 10.81 8.58 -2.54
CA VAL A 169 12.11 8.66 -1.85
C VAL A 169 13.07 9.43 -2.76
N ASP A 170 13.51 10.62 -2.34
CA ASP A 170 14.29 11.57 -3.14
C ASP A 170 13.66 11.85 -4.52
N GLY A 171 12.33 11.93 -4.52
CA GLY A 171 11.51 12.11 -5.72
C GLY A 171 11.31 10.85 -6.58
N VAL A 172 11.92 9.72 -6.23
CA VAL A 172 11.66 8.42 -6.88
C VAL A 172 10.40 7.81 -6.30
N ARG A 173 9.41 7.59 -7.14
CA ARG A 173 8.20 6.89 -6.72
C ARG A 173 8.49 5.41 -6.47
N LEU A 174 8.00 4.89 -5.35
CA LEU A 174 7.92 3.45 -5.13
C LEU A 174 6.71 2.92 -5.89
N ASP A 175 6.97 2.30 -7.02
CA ASP A 175 5.91 1.76 -7.89
C ASP A 175 5.25 0.53 -7.26
N ASN A 176 3.92 0.48 -7.35
CA ASN A 176 3.10 -0.66 -6.96
C ASN A 176 2.17 -1.15 -8.08
N ASN A 177 2.27 -0.57 -9.28
CA ASN A 177 1.39 -0.91 -10.40
C ASN A 177 1.80 -2.23 -11.07
N ALA A 178 3.11 -2.49 -11.24
CA ALA A 178 3.62 -3.70 -11.88
C ALA A 178 3.60 -4.96 -10.98
N SER A 179 3.03 -4.89 -9.78
CA SER A 179 2.91 -6.04 -8.89
C SER A 179 1.73 -6.94 -9.27
N MET A 180 1.98 -8.25 -9.28
CA MET A 180 0.95 -9.27 -9.50
C MET A 180 0.39 -9.85 -8.20
N SER A 181 0.96 -9.48 -7.05
CA SER A 181 0.56 -10.10 -5.79
C SER A 181 -0.67 -9.46 -5.15
N GLU A 182 -0.90 -8.16 -5.29
CA GLU A 182 -2.03 -7.48 -4.63
C GLU A 182 -2.19 -6.01 -5.05
N THR A 183 -3.40 -5.46 -4.87
CA THR A 183 -3.69 -4.03 -4.95
C THR A 183 -3.29 -3.32 -3.65
N GLN A 184 -2.08 -3.55 -3.17
CA GLN A 184 -1.58 -2.98 -1.92
C GLN A 184 -0.60 -1.85 -2.17
N SER A 185 -0.34 -1.05 -1.12
CA SER A 185 0.71 -0.04 -1.12
C SER A 185 2.08 -0.62 -1.47
N ALA A 186 2.98 0.23 -1.95
CA ALA A 186 4.38 -0.14 -2.04
C ALA A 186 4.92 -0.57 -0.67
N SER A 187 5.78 -1.59 -0.66
CA SER A 187 6.44 -2.04 0.57
C SER A 187 7.32 -0.94 1.14
N THR A 188 7.18 -0.67 2.42
CA THR A 188 8.00 0.31 3.15
C THR A 188 9.23 -0.32 3.80
N ARG A 189 9.26 -1.66 3.86
CA ARG A 189 10.30 -2.47 4.49
C ARG A 189 11.70 -2.16 3.97
N ASN A 190 11.81 -1.87 2.67
CA ASN A 190 13.08 -1.56 1.99
C ASN A 190 13.47 -0.08 2.03
N VAL A 191 12.80 0.75 2.85
CA VAL A 191 13.17 2.14 3.12
C VAL A 191 13.64 2.24 4.55
N SER A 192 14.97 2.17 4.73
CA SER A 192 15.60 2.21 6.05
C SER A 192 15.47 3.59 6.70
N ALA A 193 15.09 3.60 7.98
CA ALA A 193 15.00 4.83 8.75
C ALA A 193 16.38 5.47 9.06
N SER A 194 17.47 4.70 9.05
CA SER A 194 18.82 5.19 9.37
C SER A 194 19.34 6.23 8.37
N ASN A 195 18.92 6.15 7.09
CA ASN A 195 19.32 7.07 6.03
C ASN A 195 18.30 8.19 5.75
N ILE A 196 17.17 8.24 6.48
CA ILE A 196 16.15 9.29 6.31
C ILE A 196 16.60 10.56 7.04
N GLU A 197 16.54 11.71 6.36
CA GLU A 197 16.73 13.04 6.96
C GLU A 197 15.40 13.64 7.39
N SER A 198 14.38 13.54 6.52
CA SER A 198 13.03 14.04 6.83
C SER A 198 11.97 13.27 6.06
N VAL A 199 10.77 13.25 6.63
CA VAL A 199 9.57 12.73 5.96
C VAL A 199 8.50 13.81 5.96
N GLU A 200 7.91 14.06 4.81
CA GLU A 200 6.77 14.95 4.63
C GLU A 200 5.54 14.11 4.24
N VAL A 201 4.49 14.19 5.03
CA VAL A 201 3.23 13.47 4.80
C VAL A 201 2.14 14.47 4.43
N ILE A 202 1.72 14.46 3.17
CA ILE A 202 0.64 15.28 2.64
C ILE A 202 -0.64 14.45 2.74
N ALA A 203 -1.37 14.63 3.83
CA ALA A 203 -2.63 13.92 4.07
C ALA A 203 -3.84 14.63 3.44
N GLY A 204 -3.73 15.93 3.18
CA GLY A 204 -4.73 16.73 2.48
C GLY A 204 -4.63 16.62 0.97
N ILE A 205 -5.10 17.66 0.25
CA ILE A 205 -5.09 17.70 -1.21
C ILE A 205 -3.66 17.98 -1.72
N PRO A 206 -2.99 17.04 -2.40
CA PRO A 206 -1.64 17.25 -2.88
C PRO A 206 -1.59 18.19 -4.10
N SER A 207 -0.41 18.75 -4.42
CA SER A 207 -0.17 19.51 -5.63
C SER A 207 -0.49 18.72 -6.90
N ALA A 208 -0.84 19.40 -7.98
CA ALA A 208 -1.13 18.81 -9.29
C ALA A 208 0.09 18.04 -9.89
N GLU A 209 1.30 18.26 -9.38
CA GLU A 209 2.49 17.51 -9.80
C GLU A 209 2.46 16.03 -9.42
N TYR A 210 1.62 15.63 -8.44
CA TYR A 210 1.51 14.24 -7.98
C TYR A 210 0.37 13.52 -8.69
N GLY A 211 0.71 12.53 -9.50
CA GLY A 211 -0.24 11.63 -10.17
C GLY A 211 -0.28 10.24 -9.54
N ASP A 212 -1.15 9.40 -10.09
CA ASP A 212 -1.33 8.00 -9.66
C ASP A 212 -1.48 7.87 -8.14
N VAL A 213 -2.34 8.71 -7.56
CA VAL A 213 -2.57 8.84 -6.13
C VAL A 213 -4.06 9.01 -5.86
N SER A 214 -4.58 8.41 -4.82
CA SER A 214 -5.97 8.64 -4.38
C SER A 214 -6.10 9.01 -2.91
N ASN A 215 -5.04 8.90 -2.11
CA ASN A 215 -5.16 9.00 -0.65
C ASN A 215 -4.06 9.79 0.07
N GLY A 216 -3.23 10.51 -0.64
CA GLY A 216 -2.16 11.33 -0.09
C GLY A 216 -0.77 10.90 -0.54
N VAL A 217 0.24 11.68 -0.15
CA VAL A 217 1.63 11.53 -0.59
C VAL A 217 2.56 11.51 0.61
N VAL A 218 3.49 10.57 0.63
CA VAL A 218 4.58 10.51 1.60
C VAL A 218 5.89 10.74 0.87
N LYS A 219 6.57 11.83 1.20
CA LYS A 219 7.87 12.19 0.62
C LYS A 219 8.96 11.94 1.64
N VAL A 220 9.96 11.20 1.24
CA VAL A 220 11.14 10.88 2.03
C VAL A 220 12.35 11.56 1.41
N ASN A 221 13.06 12.33 2.20
CA ASN A 221 14.34 12.91 1.81
C ASN A 221 15.45 12.16 2.56
N THR A 222 16.41 11.64 1.83
CA THR A 222 17.59 11.01 2.42
C THR A 222 18.67 12.03 2.76
N ARG A 223 19.69 11.61 3.48
CA ARG A 223 20.79 12.49 3.94
C ARG A 223 21.64 12.94 2.76
N HIS A 224 21.84 14.24 2.64
CA HIS A 224 22.68 14.86 1.63
C HIS A 224 23.64 15.86 2.28
N GLY A 225 24.81 16.07 1.68
CA GLY A 225 25.77 17.07 2.13
C GLY A 225 26.92 16.48 2.95
N HIS A 226 27.72 17.37 3.55
CA HIS A 226 28.83 16.99 4.40
C HIS A 226 28.35 16.56 5.79
N THR A 227 28.76 15.38 6.25
CA THR A 227 28.49 14.88 7.60
C THR A 227 29.71 14.20 8.19
N PRO A 228 29.87 14.20 9.53
CA PRO A 228 30.84 13.33 10.20
C PRO A 228 30.50 11.85 9.95
N TRP A 229 31.38 10.96 10.39
CA TRP A 229 30.99 9.56 10.51
C TRP A 229 29.89 9.42 11.55
N VAL A 230 28.83 8.69 11.17
CA VAL A 230 27.73 8.33 12.07
C VAL A 230 27.60 6.82 12.04
N ALA A 231 27.90 6.18 13.15
CA ALA A 231 27.65 4.76 13.38
C ALA A 231 26.47 4.63 14.34
N GLU A 232 25.53 3.76 14.02
CA GLU A 232 24.36 3.51 14.84
C GLU A 232 24.14 2.00 14.98
N ALA A 233 23.86 1.56 16.21
CA ALA A 233 23.44 0.20 16.50
C ALA A 233 22.16 0.26 17.33
N ALA A 234 21.17 -0.54 16.95
CA ALA A 234 19.90 -0.65 17.65
C ALA A 234 19.54 -2.12 17.88
N VAL A 235 18.97 -2.40 19.03
CA VAL A 235 18.54 -3.72 19.43
C VAL A 235 17.21 -3.67 20.14
N ASN A 236 16.36 -4.59 19.80
CA ASN A 236 15.13 -4.91 20.53
C ASN A 236 14.98 -6.44 20.61
N PRO A 237 13.98 -7.01 21.27
CA PRO A 237 13.85 -8.46 21.44
C PRO A 237 13.89 -9.24 20.13
N TYR A 238 13.33 -8.66 19.06
CA TYR A 238 13.16 -9.36 17.78
C TYR A 238 14.02 -8.80 16.64
N THR A 239 14.72 -7.66 16.85
CA THR A 239 15.46 -7.01 15.76
C THR A 239 16.82 -6.53 16.21
N ARG A 240 17.81 -6.72 15.35
CA ARG A 240 19.16 -6.16 15.46
C ARG A 240 19.44 -5.33 14.21
N GLN A 241 19.96 -4.13 14.40
CA GLN A 241 20.30 -3.20 13.33
C GLN A 241 21.65 -2.56 13.61
N ALA A 242 22.45 -2.41 12.55
CA ALA A 242 23.67 -1.63 12.57
C ALA A 242 23.76 -0.82 11.29
N SER A 243 24.17 0.45 11.38
CA SER A 243 24.35 1.31 10.22
C SER A 243 25.59 2.20 10.37
N LEU A 244 26.16 2.57 9.22
CA LEU A 244 27.31 3.47 9.11
C LEU A 244 27.06 4.44 7.95
N SER A 245 27.25 5.72 8.18
CA SER A 245 27.09 6.74 7.15
C SER A 245 28.14 7.85 7.24
N LYS A 246 28.48 8.46 6.09
CA LYS A 246 29.43 9.56 5.97
C LYS A 246 29.12 10.42 4.76
N GLY A 247 29.18 11.74 4.92
CA GLY A 247 29.16 12.70 3.84
C GLY A 247 30.55 13.28 3.58
N PHE A 248 31.13 12.95 2.43
CA PHE A 248 32.44 13.42 2.03
C PHE A 248 32.38 14.71 1.23
N LEU A 249 33.33 15.60 1.43
CA LEU A 249 33.63 16.70 0.55
C LEU A 249 34.68 16.27 -0.47
N LEU A 250 34.37 16.37 -1.76
CA LEU A 250 35.24 15.93 -2.85
C LEU A 250 36.12 17.07 -3.39
N GLY A 251 36.66 17.90 -2.50
CA GLY A 251 37.56 19.01 -2.83
C GLY A 251 36.87 20.24 -3.43
N ARG A 252 37.67 21.26 -3.84
CA ARG A 252 37.22 22.63 -4.19
C ARG A 252 36.10 22.72 -5.23
N ARG A 253 35.91 21.72 -6.10
CA ARG A 253 34.92 21.72 -7.16
C ARG A 253 34.21 20.37 -7.29
N GLY A 254 34.47 19.42 -6.38
CA GLY A 254 34.01 18.05 -6.49
C GLY A 254 32.58 17.81 -6.03
N GLY A 255 32.01 18.71 -5.21
CA GLY A 255 30.69 18.49 -4.62
C GLY A 255 30.75 17.64 -3.34
N THR A 256 29.66 16.97 -3.03
CA THR A 256 29.53 16.09 -1.86
C THR A 256 29.11 14.68 -2.28
N LEU A 257 29.64 13.67 -1.60
CA LEU A 257 29.28 12.27 -1.75
C LEU A 257 28.86 11.71 -0.39
N ASN A 258 27.60 11.34 -0.27
CA ASN A 258 27.09 10.65 0.92
C ASN A 258 27.07 9.15 0.66
N LEU A 259 27.67 8.38 1.57
CA LEU A 259 27.62 6.93 1.57
C LEU A 259 26.96 6.46 2.85
N SER A 260 26.07 5.47 2.74
CA SER A 260 25.49 4.79 3.88
C SER A 260 25.38 3.29 3.65
N ALA A 261 25.63 2.52 4.71
CA ALA A 261 25.48 1.08 4.75
C ALA A 261 24.65 0.70 5.98
N GLU A 262 23.76 -0.26 5.85
CA GLU A 262 22.95 -0.77 6.94
C GLU A 262 22.79 -2.28 6.82
N HIS A 263 22.87 -2.95 7.96
CA HIS A 263 22.43 -4.33 8.16
C HIS A 263 21.33 -4.35 9.22
N ALA A 264 20.18 -4.95 8.90
CA ALA A 264 19.09 -5.17 9.86
C ALA A 264 18.55 -6.59 9.70
N ARG A 265 18.29 -7.24 10.84
CA ARG A 265 17.72 -8.60 10.87
C ARG A 265 16.64 -8.67 11.94
N SER A 266 15.45 -9.09 11.53
CA SER A 266 14.31 -9.31 12.41
C SER A 266 13.93 -10.78 12.44
N PHE A 267 13.70 -11.30 13.65
CA PHE A 267 13.34 -12.68 13.91
C PHE A 267 11.81 -12.78 14.10
N SER A 268 11.20 -13.84 13.63
CA SER A 268 9.78 -14.11 13.89
C SER A 268 9.56 -14.70 15.28
N ASP A 269 10.51 -15.49 15.77
CA ASP A 269 10.53 -16.07 17.10
C ASP A 269 11.99 -16.13 17.58
N LEU A 270 12.22 -15.89 18.89
CA LEU A 270 13.53 -16.02 19.52
C LEU A 270 13.97 -17.48 19.63
N ALA A 271 13.04 -18.42 19.71
CA ALA A 271 13.29 -19.84 19.70
C ALA A 271 13.69 -20.38 18.31
N SER A 272 13.45 -19.62 17.24
CA SER A 272 13.78 -19.99 15.87
C SER A 272 14.67 -18.91 15.21
N PRO A 273 15.97 -18.86 15.55
CA PRO A 273 16.88 -17.80 15.11
C PRO A 273 17.16 -17.83 13.59
N HIS A 274 16.85 -18.93 12.91
CA HIS A 274 16.98 -19.07 11.45
C HIS A 274 15.81 -18.47 10.70
N THR A 275 14.62 -18.39 11.34
CA THR A 275 13.43 -17.79 10.74
C THR A 275 13.46 -16.28 10.94
N ALA A 276 13.95 -15.58 9.93
CA ALA A 276 14.21 -14.15 10.01
C ALA A 276 14.04 -13.45 8.67
N TYR A 277 13.76 -12.16 8.72
CA TYR A 277 13.92 -11.25 7.59
C TYR A 277 15.22 -10.45 7.73
N THR A 278 16.04 -10.46 6.68
CA THR A 278 17.30 -9.72 6.63
C THR A 278 17.21 -8.61 5.58
N ARG A 279 17.72 -7.42 5.92
CA ARG A 279 17.84 -6.29 5.00
C ARG A 279 19.26 -5.75 5.06
N ASN A 280 19.92 -5.69 3.90
CA ASN A 280 21.22 -5.02 3.73
C ASN A 280 21.01 -3.87 2.76
N THR A 281 21.25 -2.64 3.17
CA THR A 281 21.07 -1.44 2.38
C THR A 281 22.39 -0.77 2.13
N LEU A 282 22.68 -0.46 0.87
CA LEU A 282 23.79 0.40 0.47
C LEU A 282 23.22 1.60 -0.30
N SER A 283 23.60 2.80 0.09
CA SER A 283 23.21 4.04 -0.59
C SER A 283 24.42 4.91 -0.89
N ALA A 284 24.41 5.51 -2.08
CA ALA A 284 25.35 6.52 -2.48
C ALA A 284 24.60 7.70 -3.09
N THR A 285 24.84 8.91 -2.61
CA THR A 285 24.23 10.13 -3.16
C THR A 285 25.28 11.17 -3.40
N TYR A 286 25.42 11.56 -4.67
CA TYR A 286 26.31 12.61 -5.12
C TYR A 286 25.53 13.90 -5.37
N SER A 287 26.01 15.02 -4.89
CA SER A 287 25.41 16.34 -5.14
C SER A 287 26.49 17.38 -5.47
N ARG A 288 26.24 18.16 -6.53
CA ARG A 288 27.12 19.24 -6.98
C ARG A 288 26.37 20.40 -7.56
N ALA A 289 26.75 21.61 -7.16
CA ALA A 289 26.27 22.85 -7.75
C ALA A 289 27.29 23.44 -8.71
N PHE A 290 26.84 23.76 -9.92
CA PHE A 290 27.64 24.41 -10.96
C PHE A 290 27.15 25.86 -11.07
N LYS A 291 28.09 26.81 -11.00
CA LYS A 291 27.80 28.22 -11.29
C LYS A 291 28.07 28.45 -12.77
N LEU A 292 27.03 28.77 -13.51
CA LEU A 292 27.09 29.21 -14.90
C LEU A 292 26.82 30.70 -14.93
N SER A 293 27.29 31.46 -15.91
CA SER A 293 27.12 32.92 -15.98
C SER A 293 25.72 33.38 -15.60
N GLY A 294 25.56 33.89 -14.37
CA GLY A 294 24.29 34.39 -13.80
C GLY A 294 23.25 33.32 -13.41
N THR A 295 23.55 32.03 -13.58
CA THR A 295 22.64 30.94 -13.27
C THR A 295 23.32 29.86 -12.41
N THR A 296 22.52 29.00 -11.77
CA THR A 296 23.01 27.88 -10.97
C THR A 296 22.36 26.58 -11.43
N LEU A 297 23.18 25.58 -11.73
CA LEU A 297 22.72 24.23 -12.03
C LEU A 297 23.11 23.33 -10.86
N ASN A 298 22.14 22.67 -10.26
CA ASN A 298 22.38 21.66 -9.22
C ASN A 298 22.11 20.26 -9.77
N LEU A 299 23.11 19.39 -9.69
CA LEU A 299 23.03 17.97 -10.02
C LEU A 299 22.95 17.18 -8.72
N THR A 300 21.96 16.31 -8.57
CA THR A 300 21.91 15.26 -7.55
C THR A 300 21.71 13.92 -8.24
N ALA A 301 22.57 12.95 -7.92
CA ALA A 301 22.47 11.59 -8.43
C ALA A 301 22.53 10.62 -7.23
N GLY A 302 21.53 9.75 -7.13
CA GLY A 302 21.40 8.77 -6.06
C GLY A 302 21.34 7.35 -6.61
N LEU A 303 21.93 6.41 -5.86
CA LEU A 303 21.82 4.98 -6.09
C LEU A 303 21.62 4.30 -4.73
N THR A 304 20.55 3.49 -4.62
CA THR A 304 20.29 2.71 -3.40
C THR A 304 20.01 1.27 -3.80
N GLY A 305 20.76 0.34 -3.23
CA GLY A 305 20.54 -1.10 -3.34
C GLY A 305 20.13 -1.70 -2.01
N ASN A 306 19.08 -2.53 -2.01
CA ASN A 306 18.70 -3.39 -0.91
C ASN A 306 18.88 -4.84 -1.34
N ILE A 307 19.51 -5.63 -0.50
CA ILE A 307 19.70 -7.08 -0.71
C ILE A 307 19.23 -7.77 0.56
N GLY A 308 18.35 -8.74 0.42
CA GLY A 308 17.82 -9.49 1.54
C GLY A 308 16.58 -10.27 1.25
N GLY A 309 15.78 -10.46 2.29
CA GLY A 309 14.55 -11.20 2.23
C GLY A 309 14.28 -12.03 3.47
N TYR A 310 13.24 -12.85 3.38
CA TYR A 310 12.80 -13.74 4.45
C TYR A 310 13.37 -15.15 4.26
N ASN A 311 13.81 -15.74 5.35
CA ASN A 311 14.19 -17.16 5.41
C ASN A 311 13.48 -17.82 6.60
N SER A 312 12.84 -18.94 6.36
CA SER A 312 12.45 -19.88 7.39
C SER A 312 13.15 -21.20 7.11
N GLU A 313 13.73 -21.78 8.12
CA GLU A 313 14.30 -23.12 8.04
C GLU A 313 13.40 -24.07 8.81
N ALA A 314 13.32 -25.31 8.35
CA ALA A 314 12.68 -26.36 9.06
C ALA A 314 13.42 -26.62 10.38
N ASP A 315 12.67 -26.99 11.39
CA ASP A 315 13.22 -27.58 12.59
C ASP A 315 13.82 -28.96 12.24
N PRO A 316 15.14 -29.14 12.33
CA PRO A 316 15.76 -30.42 12.00
C PRO A 316 15.28 -31.56 12.91
N ASP A 317 14.84 -31.25 14.13
CA ASP A 317 14.32 -32.22 15.08
C ASP A 317 12.91 -32.70 14.71
N ALA A 318 12.17 -31.96 13.85
CA ALA A 318 10.86 -32.34 13.36
C ALA A 318 10.91 -33.26 12.14
N PHE A 319 12.07 -33.64 11.65
CA PHE A 319 12.28 -34.46 10.46
C PHE A 319 11.57 -33.97 9.19
N ARG A 320 11.39 -32.66 9.08
CA ARG A 320 10.70 -32.01 7.96
C ARG A 320 11.61 -30.98 7.31
N ASP A 321 11.94 -31.17 6.05
CA ASP A 321 12.68 -30.20 5.24
C ASP A 321 11.72 -29.19 4.56
N THR A 322 10.79 -28.64 5.34
CA THR A 322 9.88 -27.60 4.86
C THR A 322 10.46 -26.24 5.14
N TYR A 323 10.52 -25.38 4.12
CA TYR A 323 11.01 -24.00 4.28
C TYR A 323 10.33 -23.06 3.32
N LYS A 324 10.39 -21.78 3.66
CA LYS A 324 10.02 -20.66 2.80
C LYS A 324 11.15 -19.65 2.79
N ARG A 325 11.69 -19.36 1.61
CA ARG A 325 12.72 -18.35 1.38
C ARG A 325 12.17 -17.29 0.45
N GLN A 326 12.33 -16.05 0.79
CA GLN A 326 11.93 -14.91 -0.03
C GLN A 326 13.14 -14.03 -0.30
N ARG A 327 13.51 -13.90 -1.56
CA ARG A 327 14.40 -12.86 -2.02
C ARG A 327 13.59 -11.58 -2.17
N ASP A 328 14.07 -10.48 -1.63
CA ASP A 328 13.44 -9.16 -1.75
C ASP A 328 14.54 -8.11 -2.01
N ASN A 329 15.11 -8.17 -3.21
CA ASN A 329 16.16 -7.27 -3.65
C ASN A 329 15.54 -6.09 -4.40
N LEU A 330 16.07 -4.89 -4.18
CA LEU A 330 15.60 -3.66 -4.80
C LEU A 330 16.79 -2.79 -5.18
N LEU A 331 16.82 -2.32 -6.42
CA LEU A 331 17.75 -1.31 -6.90
C LEU A 331 16.97 -0.07 -7.32
N ARG A 332 17.34 1.09 -6.78
CA ARG A 332 16.77 2.39 -7.15
C ARG A 332 17.88 3.34 -7.54
N GLY A 333 17.70 3.99 -8.66
CA GLY A 333 18.60 5.04 -9.14
C GLY A 333 17.83 6.28 -9.54
N ASN A 334 18.34 7.46 -9.23
CA ASN A 334 17.77 8.73 -9.66
C ASN A 334 18.84 9.73 -10.06
N VAL A 335 18.49 10.57 -11.02
CA VAL A 335 19.27 11.74 -11.39
C VAL A 335 18.33 12.94 -11.43
N GLN A 336 18.69 14.00 -10.75
CA GLN A 336 17.93 15.24 -10.70
C GLN A 336 18.84 16.41 -11.08
N LEU A 337 18.40 17.17 -12.08
CA LEU A 337 19.00 18.40 -12.51
C LEU A 337 18.05 19.55 -12.17
N ASN A 338 18.52 20.53 -11.40
CA ASN A 338 17.76 21.75 -11.10
C ASN A 338 18.53 22.97 -11.63
N TRP A 339 17.97 23.63 -12.63
CA TRP A 339 18.52 24.84 -13.19
C TRP A 339 17.76 26.04 -12.70
N LEU A 340 18.45 26.91 -11.96
CA LEU A 340 17.93 28.16 -11.42
C LEU A 340 18.47 29.33 -12.22
N CYS A 341 17.57 30.06 -12.84
CA CYS A 341 17.86 31.32 -13.52
C CYS A 341 17.03 32.44 -12.89
N ASN A 342 17.70 33.47 -12.44
CA ASN A 342 17.05 34.66 -11.88
C ASN A 342 17.36 35.90 -12.70
N THR A 343 16.34 36.52 -13.26
CA THR A 343 16.46 37.68 -14.09
C THR A 343 15.74 38.88 -13.46
N ARG A 344 16.37 40.05 -13.57
CA ARG A 344 15.86 41.27 -12.95
C ARG A 344 14.46 41.68 -13.42
N ARG A 345 14.13 41.44 -14.70
CA ARG A 345 12.85 41.83 -15.31
C ARG A 345 11.81 40.72 -15.31
N ALA A 346 12.19 39.49 -15.51
CA ALA A 346 11.27 38.39 -15.73
C ALA A 346 10.98 37.53 -14.46
N GLY A 347 11.76 37.72 -13.38
CA GLY A 347 11.61 36.94 -12.16
C GLY A 347 12.48 35.70 -12.11
N VAL A 348 12.08 34.71 -11.30
CA VAL A 348 12.83 33.48 -11.04
C VAL A 348 12.28 32.35 -11.87
N PHE A 349 13.13 31.71 -12.65
CA PHE A 349 12.85 30.48 -13.34
C PHE A 349 13.62 29.34 -12.70
N ASN A 350 12.92 28.28 -12.32
CA ASN A 350 13.52 27.04 -11.85
C ASN A 350 13.03 25.89 -12.74
N VAL A 351 13.94 25.26 -13.48
CA VAL A 351 13.62 24.10 -14.33
C VAL A 351 14.27 22.89 -13.71
N SER A 352 13.48 21.85 -13.47
CA SER A 352 13.96 20.58 -12.95
C SER A 352 13.67 19.45 -13.91
N LEU A 353 14.70 18.65 -14.19
CA LEU A 353 14.58 17.38 -14.88
C LEU A 353 14.93 16.28 -13.87
N GLN A 354 14.04 15.34 -13.72
CA GLN A 354 14.23 14.19 -12.85
C GLN A 354 14.01 12.90 -13.63
N THR A 355 14.95 12.00 -13.49
CA THR A 355 14.88 10.64 -14.04
C THR A 355 15.06 9.66 -12.90
N ALA A 356 14.22 8.64 -12.84
CA ALA A 356 14.29 7.61 -11.84
C ALA A 356 14.05 6.23 -12.45
N LEU A 357 14.80 5.25 -11.96
CA LEU A 357 14.68 3.84 -12.30
C LEU A 357 14.54 3.04 -11.01
N SER A 358 13.57 2.13 -10.96
CA SER A 358 13.43 1.16 -9.87
C SER A 358 13.27 -0.24 -10.46
N TYR A 359 14.08 -1.16 -9.97
CA TYR A 359 14.03 -2.57 -10.32
C TYR A 359 14.00 -3.41 -9.05
N ALA A 360 13.02 -4.30 -8.94
CA ALA A 360 12.96 -5.28 -7.86
C ALA A 360 13.12 -6.70 -8.41
N ASP A 361 13.88 -7.52 -7.69
CA ASP A 361 13.98 -8.97 -7.90
C ASP A 361 13.38 -9.65 -6.66
N LYS A 362 12.13 -10.06 -6.80
CA LYS A 362 11.33 -10.71 -5.76
C LYS A 362 11.05 -12.14 -6.15
N ARG A 363 11.63 -13.08 -5.42
CA ARG A 363 11.38 -14.50 -5.65
C ARG A 363 11.09 -15.18 -4.33
N THR A 364 9.93 -15.78 -4.23
CA THR A 364 9.59 -16.70 -3.15
C THR A 364 9.92 -18.12 -3.61
N GLU A 365 10.67 -18.85 -2.80
CA GLU A 365 10.92 -20.27 -2.92
C GLU A 365 10.28 -20.95 -1.70
N SER A 366 9.47 -21.98 -1.92
CA SER A 366 8.90 -22.79 -0.86
C SER A 366 9.10 -24.27 -1.14
N ASN A 367 9.53 -25.00 -0.13
CA ASN A 367 9.60 -26.44 -0.12
C ASN A 367 8.56 -26.96 0.86
N VAL A 368 7.52 -27.60 0.37
CA VAL A 368 6.35 -28.04 1.15
C VAL A 368 6.29 -29.55 1.14
N ASN A 369 6.09 -30.13 2.32
CA ASN A 369 5.80 -31.55 2.44
C ASN A 369 4.36 -31.82 2.00
N THR A 370 4.18 -32.79 1.15
CA THR A 370 2.90 -33.24 0.62
C THR A 370 2.77 -34.74 0.83
N SER A 371 1.57 -35.23 1.01
CA SER A 371 1.31 -36.66 1.19
C SER A 371 0.00 -37.08 0.56
N SER A 372 -0.04 -38.31 0.04
CA SER A 372 -1.27 -38.92 -0.43
C SER A 372 -1.23 -40.43 -0.22
N ALA A 373 -2.37 -40.98 0.19
CA ALA A 373 -2.51 -42.46 0.31
C ALA A 373 -2.68 -43.16 -1.04
N SER A 374 -3.09 -42.43 -2.09
CA SER A 374 -3.27 -42.93 -3.44
C SER A 374 -2.70 -41.99 -4.47
N ALA A 375 -2.36 -42.48 -5.67
CA ALA A 375 -1.93 -41.62 -6.77
C ALA A 375 -3.01 -40.58 -7.09
N GLN A 376 -2.60 -39.31 -7.15
CA GLN A 376 -3.48 -38.18 -7.49
C GLN A 376 -3.15 -37.67 -8.88
N ALA A 377 -4.17 -37.35 -9.65
CA ALA A 377 -3.98 -36.75 -10.96
C ALA A 377 -3.71 -35.24 -10.82
N TYR A 378 -2.57 -34.79 -11.34
CA TYR A 378 -2.18 -33.39 -11.45
C TYR A 378 -2.26 -32.95 -12.90
N LEU A 379 -3.05 -31.89 -13.17
CA LEU A 379 -3.37 -31.49 -14.52
C LEU A 379 -2.47 -30.32 -14.95
N HIS A 380 -1.75 -30.51 -16.05
CA HIS A 380 -0.92 -29.50 -16.71
C HIS A 380 -1.42 -29.21 -18.13
N THR A 381 -2.61 -29.66 -18.47
CA THR A 381 -3.28 -29.48 -19.77
C THR A 381 -3.47 -28.01 -20.11
N LEU A 382 -3.08 -27.58 -21.30
CA LEU A 382 -3.18 -26.22 -21.79
C LEU A 382 -4.25 -26.04 -22.87
N ASN A 383 -4.85 -27.12 -23.35
CA ASN A 383 -5.85 -27.11 -24.41
C ASN A 383 -7.18 -27.72 -23.93
N THR A 384 -8.27 -27.24 -24.52
CA THR A 384 -9.59 -27.83 -24.28
C THR A 384 -9.64 -29.23 -24.88
N GLY A 385 -10.15 -30.20 -24.12
CA GLY A 385 -10.33 -31.56 -24.55
C GLY A 385 -10.33 -32.58 -23.42
N TYR A 386 -10.44 -33.85 -23.79
CA TYR A 386 -10.41 -34.98 -22.87
C TYR A 386 -9.04 -35.62 -22.87
N ASP A 387 -8.58 -36.04 -21.72
CA ASP A 387 -7.32 -36.73 -21.57
C ASP A 387 -7.41 -37.79 -20.45
N ILE A 388 -6.57 -38.80 -20.48
CA ILE A 388 -6.56 -39.87 -19.50
C ILE A 388 -5.14 -40.14 -18.98
N ALA A 389 -5.01 -40.02 -17.65
CA ALA A 389 -3.81 -40.47 -16.95
C ALA A 389 -4.00 -41.89 -16.44
N ARG A 390 -2.96 -42.65 -16.52
CA ARG A 390 -2.91 -44.02 -15.98
C ARG A 390 -1.59 -44.27 -15.28
N ASP A 391 -1.64 -45.10 -14.26
CA ASP A 391 -0.46 -45.58 -13.61
C ASP A 391 0.35 -46.42 -14.64
N TYR A 392 1.54 -46.03 -14.81
CA TYR A 392 2.52 -46.23 -15.80
C TYR A 392 2.47 -47.55 -16.58
N ALA A 393 2.16 -47.51 -17.87
CA ALA A 393 2.64 -48.45 -18.86
C ALA A 393 3.42 -47.68 -19.93
N GLU A 394 4.54 -48.19 -20.39
CA GLU A 394 5.38 -47.61 -21.43
C GLU A 394 4.55 -47.11 -22.62
N GLY A 395 4.83 -45.89 -23.08
CA GLY A 395 4.24 -45.27 -24.26
C GLY A 395 2.90 -44.58 -24.07
N MET A 396 2.40 -44.38 -22.84
CA MET A 396 1.08 -43.80 -22.57
C MET A 396 1.10 -42.58 -21.64
N GLY A 397 2.25 -42.01 -21.38
CA GLY A 397 2.35 -40.73 -20.65
C GLY A 397 1.91 -39.58 -21.52
N THR A 398 0.78 -38.96 -21.20
CA THR A 398 0.45 -37.65 -21.74
C THR A 398 1.16 -36.64 -20.83
N GLY A 399 1.94 -35.74 -21.39
CA GLY A 399 2.56 -34.65 -20.61
C GLY A 399 1.55 -33.68 -19.99
N SER A 400 0.26 -33.96 -20.17
CA SER A 400 -0.87 -33.10 -19.77
C SER A 400 -1.41 -33.42 -18.38
N ILE A 401 -1.41 -34.72 -18.01
CA ILE A 401 -1.84 -35.22 -16.71
C ILE A 401 -0.75 -36.08 -16.10
N ILE A 402 -0.30 -35.70 -14.92
CA ILE A 402 0.76 -36.40 -14.19
C ILE A 402 0.14 -37.08 -12.98
N LEU A 403 0.50 -38.33 -12.75
CA LEU A 403 0.14 -39.06 -11.53
C LEU A 403 1.20 -38.78 -10.46
N GLY A 404 0.80 -38.06 -9.39
CA GLY A 404 1.66 -37.82 -8.25
C GLY A 404 1.99 -39.10 -7.48
N PRO A 405 3.11 -39.15 -6.76
CA PRO A 405 3.51 -40.29 -5.97
C PRO A 405 2.55 -40.57 -4.81
N THR A 406 2.64 -41.75 -4.23
CA THR A 406 2.02 -42.12 -2.96
C THR A 406 3.02 -41.96 -1.81
N GLY A 407 2.52 -41.82 -0.58
CA GLY A 407 3.34 -41.60 0.61
C GLY A 407 3.65 -40.10 0.84
N TYR A 408 4.87 -39.79 1.22
CA TYR A 408 5.33 -38.44 1.54
C TYR A 408 6.39 -38.00 0.53
N TRP A 409 6.24 -36.74 0.04
CA TRP A 409 7.23 -36.12 -0.84
C TRP A 409 7.30 -34.64 -0.64
N TYR A 410 8.33 -34.01 -1.18
CA TYR A 410 8.49 -32.54 -1.13
C TYR A 410 8.22 -31.89 -2.48
N VAL A 411 7.48 -30.81 -2.46
CA VAL A 411 7.19 -30.00 -3.65
C VAL A 411 7.91 -28.66 -3.48
N ARG A 412 8.88 -28.40 -4.38
CA ARG A 412 9.60 -27.12 -4.41
C ARG A 412 9.01 -26.24 -5.49
N SER A 413 8.45 -25.10 -5.05
CA SER A 413 7.84 -24.11 -5.93
C SER A 413 8.54 -22.75 -5.83
N TYR A 414 8.43 -22.01 -6.91
CA TYR A 414 8.95 -20.65 -7.03
C TYR A 414 7.83 -19.71 -7.48
N ASN A 415 7.79 -18.49 -6.92
CA ASN A 415 7.03 -17.37 -7.46
C ASN A 415 8.00 -16.21 -7.71
N ASP A 416 8.17 -15.85 -8.97
CA ASP A 416 9.19 -14.90 -9.44
C ASP A 416 8.50 -13.65 -9.99
N GLN A 417 8.79 -12.50 -9.39
CA GLN A 417 8.31 -11.19 -9.81
C GLN A 417 9.48 -10.23 -9.95
N LYS A 418 9.55 -9.52 -11.06
CA LYS A 418 10.62 -8.56 -11.37
C LYS A 418 10.04 -7.25 -11.89
N PRO A 419 9.31 -6.50 -11.05
CA PRO A 419 8.81 -5.20 -11.43
C PRO A 419 9.95 -4.23 -11.75
N LEU A 420 9.82 -3.58 -12.90
CA LEU A 420 10.70 -2.54 -13.39
C LEU A 420 9.86 -1.29 -13.64
N SER A 421 10.27 -0.15 -13.09
CA SER A 421 9.63 1.14 -13.36
C SER A 421 10.64 2.20 -13.77
N LEU A 422 10.26 3.01 -14.76
CA LEU A 422 10.99 4.18 -15.22
C LEU A 422 10.11 5.41 -15.06
N GLN A 423 10.66 6.46 -14.47
CA GLN A 423 10.02 7.77 -14.35
C GLN A 423 10.90 8.83 -14.98
N LEU A 424 10.29 9.70 -15.79
CA LEU A 424 10.90 10.91 -16.29
C LEU A 424 9.95 12.08 -16.03
N LYS A 425 10.42 13.11 -15.32
CA LYS A 425 9.63 14.28 -14.95
C LYS A 425 10.37 15.56 -15.27
N LEU A 426 9.76 16.38 -16.12
CA LEU A 426 10.22 17.73 -16.43
C LEU A 426 9.27 18.73 -15.79
N LYS A 427 9.80 19.67 -15.02
CA LYS A 427 9.02 20.69 -14.32
C LYS A 427 9.67 22.06 -14.47
N GLY A 428 8.92 23.03 -14.95
CA GLY A 428 9.26 24.44 -14.98
C GLY A 428 8.47 25.22 -13.95
N GLN A 429 9.14 26.06 -13.18
CA GLN A 429 8.51 26.93 -12.20
C GLN A 429 8.92 28.37 -12.51
N HIS A 430 7.95 29.26 -12.61
CA HIS A 430 8.16 30.68 -12.75
C HIS A 430 7.58 31.43 -11.56
N THR A 431 8.43 32.10 -10.77
CA THR A 431 8.01 32.88 -9.62
C THR A 431 8.25 34.37 -9.88
N ARG A 432 7.19 35.14 -9.77
CA ARG A 432 7.24 36.60 -9.95
C ARG A 432 6.59 37.34 -8.77
N ARG A 433 7.28 38.30 -8.23
CA ARG A 433 6.72 39.21 -7.24
C ARG A 433 6.12 40.43 -7.98
N LEU A 434 4.83 40.58 -7.83
CA LEU A 434 4.09 41.76 -8.27
C LEU A 434 3.95 42.74 -7.11
N SER A 435 3.58 43.97 -7.36
CA SER A 435 3.36 45.00 -6.29
C SER A 435 2.30 44.59 -5.27
N TRP A 436 1.31 43.79 -5.69
CA TRP A 436 0.15 43.37 -4.90
C TRP A 436 0.15 41.88 -4.53
N ALA A 437 0.98 41.06 -5.19
CA ALA A 437 0.99 39.60 -4.96
C ALA A 437 2.34 38.95 -5.29
N VAL A 438 2.52 37.74 -4.82
CA VAL A 438 3.55 36.80 -5.33
C VAL A 438 2.85 35.70 -6.09
N ASN A 439 3.19 35.57 -7.36
CA ASN A 439 2.67 34.53 -8.24
C ASN A 439 3.75 33.48 -8.54
N LYS A 440 3.40 32.20 -8.39
CA LYS A 440 4.23 31.08 -8.77
C LYS A 440 3.42 30.14 -9.67
N LEU A 441 3.83 30.08 -10.92
CA LEU A 441 3.30 29.17 -11.92
C LEU A 441 4.21 27.96 -12.03
N THR A 442 3.65 26.78 -11.94
CA THR A 442 4.32 25.49 -12.15
C THR A 442 3.68 24.79 -13.34
N VAL A 443 4.48 24.37 -14.29
CA VAL A 443 4.06 23.57 -15.45
C VAL A 443 5.00 22.39 -15.57
N GLY A 444 4.47 21.22 -15.91
CA GLY A 444 5.33 20.06 -16.09
C GLY A 444 4.70 18.93 -16.89
N ALA A 445 5.57 18.03 -17.26
CA ALA A 445 5.24 16.77 -17.93
C ALA A 445 5.91 15.62 -17.21
N GLU A 446 5.23 14.49 -17.17
CA GLU A 446 5.72 13.27 -16.51
C GLU A 446 5.43 12.06 -17.39
N LEU A 447 6.40 11.17 -17.52
CA LEU A 447 6.28 9.86 -18.14
C LEU A 447 6.62 8.81 -17.08
N ASN A 448 5.69 7.90 -16.85
CA ASN A 448 5.92 6.71 -16.04
C ASN A 448 5.70 5.48 -16.92
N ALA A 449 6.60 4.50 -16.81
CA ALA A 449 6.47 3.22 -17.48
C ALA A 449 6.74 2.10 -16.47
N SER A 450 5.84 1.12 -16.42
CA SER A 450 5.93 -0.01 -15.49
C SER A 450 5.78 -1.33 -16.25
N ARG A 451 6.62 -2.31 -15.92
CA ARG A 451 6.63 -3.67 -16.50
C ARG A 451 7.02 -4.68 -15.43
N ASN A 452 6.55 -5.92 -15.56
CA ASN A 452 7.00 -7.04 -14.75
C ASN A 452 7.75 -8.04 -15.66
N ASN A 453 9.01 -8.32 -15.34
CA ASN A 453 9.87 -9.26 -16.09
C ASN A 453 10.00 -10.61 -15.37
N GLY A 454 9.15 -10.89 -14.39
CA GLY A 454 9.15 -12.14 -13.65
C GLY A 454 8.49 -13.28 -14.40
N ARG A 455 8.90 -14.50 -14.10
CA ARG A 455 8.39 -15.72 -14.71
C ARG A 455 7.05 -16.19 -14.11
N GLY A 456 6.61 -15.61 -12.98
CA GLY A 456 5.43 -16.09 -12.25
C GLY A 456 5.71 -17.35 -11.45
N THR A 457 4.70 -18.19 -11.27
CA THR A 457 4.83 -19.43 -10.49
C THR A 457 5.33 -20.58 -11.37
N TYR A 458 6.33 -21.33 -10.87
CA TYR A 458 6.85 -22.53 -11.50
C TYR A 458 7.42 -23.49 -10.45
N TYR A 459 7.70 -24.73 -10.85
CA TYR A 459 8.17 -25.81 -9.96
C TYR A 459 9.57 -26.27 -10.35
N ALA A 460 10.33 -26.75 -9.38
CA ALA A 460 11.66 -27.30 -9.60
C ALA A 460 11.58 -28.62 -10.37
N ASP A 461 10.61 -29.46 -10.02
CA ASP A 461 10.32 -30.75 -10.67
C ASP A 461 8.83 -30.75 -11.08
N MET A 462 8.59 -30.82 -12.36
CA MET A 462 7.24 -30.84 -12.92
C MET A 462 6.52 -32.17 -12.70
N GLN A 463 7.24 -33.30 -12.46
CA GLN A 463 6.65 -34.59 -12.12
C GLN A 463 6.04 -34.60 -10.70
N LEU A 464 6.48 -33.71 -9.84
CA LEU A 464 5.98 -33.55 -8.47
C LEU A 464 5.05 -32.33 -8.33
N ALA A 465 4.88 -31.55 -9.40
CA ALA A 465 4.07 -30.35 -9.37
C ALA A 465 2.57 -30.68 -9.24
N PRO A 466 1.83 -30.02 -8.34
CA PRO A 466 0.38 -30.11 -8.32
C PRO A 466 -0.23 -29.53 -9.60
N THR A 467 -1.55 -29.62 -9.75
CA THR A 467 -2.27 -28.97 -10.87
C THR A 467 -1.80 -27.54 -11.05
N TRP A 468 -1.27 -27.24 -12.23
CA TRP A 468 -0.64 -25.95 -12.49
C TRP A 468 -0.77 -25.54 -13.95
N ARG A 469 -0.82 -24.24 -14.18
CA ARG A 469 -0.82 -23.61 -15.51
C ARG A 469 0.21 -22.48 -15.54
N PRO A 470 0.97 -22.29 -16.63
CA PRO A 470 1.95 -21.24 -16.74
C PRO A 470 1.26 -19.87 -16.85
N TYR A 471 1.79 -18.91 -16.10
CA TYR A 471 1.42 -17.51 -16.23
C TYR A 471 2.67 -16.66 -16.13
N ASP A 472 3.28 -16.37 -17.28
CA ASP A 472 4.55 -15.65 -17.38
C ASP A 472 4.29 -14.14 -17.40
N TYR A 473 4.68 -13.44 -16.35
CA TYR A 473 4.50 -12.00 -16.22
C TYR A 473 5.34 -11.20 -17.20
N SER A 474 6.44 -11.76 -17.74
CA SER A 474 7.31 -11.10 -18.71
C SER A 474 6.63 -10.85 -20.05
N THR A 475 5.56 -11.58 -20.35
CA THR A 475 4.77 -11.45 -21.58
C THR A 475 3.72 -10.34 -21.50
N LEU A 476 3.45 -9.81 -20.29
CA LEU A 476 2.41 -8.81 -20.07
C LEU A 476 2.77 -7.46 -20.68
N PRO A 477 1.79 -6.71 -21.19
CA PRO A 477 2.01 -5.40 -21.79
C PRO A 477 2.58 -4.38 -20.78
N THR A 478 3.42 -3.47 -21.28
CA THR A 478 3.95 -2.36 -20.48
C THR A 478 2.88 -1.30 -20.27
N LEU A 479 2.61 -0.94 -19.03
CA LEU A 479 1.78 0.22 -18.67
C LEU A 479 2.61 1.49 -18.83
N ARG A 480 2.14 2.45 -19.62
CA ARG A 480 2.74 3.76 -19.78
C ARG A 480 1.73 4.83 -19.39
N ASN A 481 2.16 5.81 -18.62
CA ASN A 481 1.34 6.95 -18.24
C ASN A 481 2.09 8.24 -18.57
N VAL A 482 1.50 9.04 -19.42
CA VAL A 482 2.00 10.38 -19.76
C VAL A 482 1.08 11.39 -19.13
N ALA A 483 1.64 12.34 -18.41
CA ALA A 483 0.86 13.36 -17.74
C ALA A 483 1.37 14.75 -18.03
N LEU A 484 0.44 15.69 -18.16
CA LEU A 484 0.69 17.12 -18.18
C LEU A 484 0.03 17.74 -16.95
N PHE A 485 0.71 18.68 -16.32
CA PHE A 485 0.14 19.38 -15.17
C PHE A 485 0.50 20.86 -15.15
N VAL A 486 -0.44 21.64 -14.66
CA VAL A 486 -0.26 23.07 -14.41
C VAL A 486 -0.83 23.42 -13.04
N GLU A 487 -0.11 24.22 -12.28
CA GLU A 487 -0.54 24.71 -10.98
C GLU A 487 -0.11 26.17 -10.82
N ASN A 488 -1.02 27.01 -10.39
CA ASN A 488 -0.76 28.38 -10.02
C ASN A 488 -0.94 28.59 -8.52
N ARG A 489 0.07 29.16 -7.87
CA ARG A 489 0.04 29.57 -6.48
C ARG A 489 0.13 31.07 -6.37
N LEU A 490 -0.93 31.70 -5.88
CA LEU A 490 -1.04 33.13 -5.70
C LEU A 490 -1.07 33.48 -4.21
N THR A 491 -0.11 34.29 -3.76
CA THR A 491 -0.08 34.83 -2.41
C THR A 491 -0.46 36.30 -2.48
N LEU A 492 -1.63 36.66 -1.94
CA LEU A 492 -2.23 37.98 -2.01
C LEU A 492 -2.58 38.49 -0.60
N GLY A 493 -1.75 39.35 -0.01
CA GLY A 493 -1.94 39.85 1.34
C GLY A 493 -2.10 38.75 2.39
N ARG A 494 -3.34 38.50 2.85
CA ARG A 494 -3.70 37.44 3.80
C ARG A 494 -4.12 36.13 3.15
N TRP A 495 -4.30 36.14 1.84
CA TRP A 495 -4.73 34.97 1.07
C TRP A 495 -3.55 34.21 0.47
N LEU A 496 -3.65 32.89 0.50
CA LEU A 496 -2.88 31.97 -0.33
C LEU A 496 -3.88 31.14 -1.11
N LEU A 497 -3.85 31.23 -2.43
CA LEU A 497 -4.71 30.46 -3.34
C LEU A 497 -3.82 29.56 -4.19
N VAL A 498 -4.19 28.30 -4.31
CA VAL A 498 -3.51 27.33 -5.15
C VAL A 498 -4.56 26.63 -6.00
N ALA A 499 -4.43 26.72 -7.30
CA ALA A 499 -5.30 26.02 -8.25
C ALA A 499 -4.45 25.28 -9.26
N GLY A 500 -4.79 24.04 -9.53
CA GLY A 500 -4.06 23.21 -10.47
C GLY A 500 -4.94 22.17 -11.15
N VAL A 501 -4.47 21.71 -12.28
CA VAL A 501 -5.06 20.61 -13.03
C VAL A 501 -3.96 19.69 -13.56
N ARG A 502 -4.24 18.41 -13.53
CA ARG A 502 -3.40 17.36 -14.13
C ARG A 502 -4.25 16.54 -15.07
N ASP A 503 -3.71 16.30 -16.26
CA ASP A 503 -4.27 15.39 -17.25
C ASP A 503 -3.31 14.21 -17.46
N ASP A 504 -3.84 13.01 -17.30
CA ASP A 504 -3.11 11.75 -17.42
C ASP A 504 -3.67 10.94 -18.59
N VAL A 505 -2.78 10.49 -19.48
CA VAL A 505 -3.07 9.55 -20.56
C VAL A 505 -2.34 8.26 -20.27
N THR A 506 -3.10 7.23 -19.90
CA THR A 506 -2.55 5.89 -19.65
C THR A 506 -2.69 5.06 -20.92
N SER A 507 -1.58 4.56 -21.43
CA SER A 507 -1.52 3.71 -22.63
C SER A 507 -1.03 2.31 -22.27
N ILE A 508 -1.75 1.29 -22.73
CA ILE A 508 -1.43 -0.12 -22.49
C ILE A 508 -1.44 -0.82 -23.85
N ASN A 509 -0.36 -0.63 -24.61
CA ASN A 509 -0.23 -1.20 -25.94
C ASN A 509 -0.17 -2.73 -25.88
N GLY A 510 -0.86 -3.41 -26.80
CA GLY A 510 -0.97 -4.86 -26.84
C GLY A 510 -2.06 -5.41 -25.91
N SER A 511 -2.93 -4.55 -25.38
CA SER A 511 -4.10 -4.94 -24.60
C SER A 511 -5.38 -4.37 -25.17
N SER A 512 -6.54 -4.85 -24.71
CA SER A 512 -7.86 -4.33 -25.09
C SER A 512 -8.20 -2.97 -24.46
N TYR A 513 -7.38 -2.45 -23.54
CA TYR A 513 -7.65 -1.19 -22.85
C TYR A 513 -7.35 0.06 -23.69
N GLY A 514 -6.34 -0.01 -24.58
CA GLY A 514 -5.94 1.14 -25.41
C GLY A 514 -5.44 2.32 -24.59
N ASN A 515 -6.01 3.50 -24.83
CA ASN A 515 -5.69 4.74 -24.13
C ASN A 515 -6.83 5.15 -23.19
N VAL A 516 -6.53 5.40 -21.93
CA VAL A 516 -7.48 5.85 -20.91
C VAL A 516 -7.08 7.24 -20.42
N TYR A 517 -8.00 8.18 -20.48
CA TYR A 517 -7.80 9.59 -20.12
C TYR A 517 -8.38 9.88 -18.73
N SER A 518 -7.69 10.73 -17.97
CA SER A 518 -8.18 11.16 -16.67
C SER A 518 -7.72 12.57 -16.29
N VAL A 519 -8.67 13.41 -15.88
CA VAL A 519 -8.43 14.79 -15.45
C VAL A 519 -8.61 14.91 -13.94
N SER A 520 -7.66 15.57 -13.28
CA SER A 520 -7.57 15.72 -11.83
C SER A 520 -7.45 17.20 -11.43
N PRO A 521 -8.55 17.95 -11.28
CA PRO A 521 -8.53 19.31 -10.77
C PRO A 521 -8.30 19.35 -9.27
N ARG A 522 -7.60 20.39 -8.79
CA ARG A 522 -7.25 20.60 -7.38
C ARG A 522 -7.26 22.07 -7.03
N PHE A 523 -7.79 22.36 -5.86
CA PHE A 523 -7.88 23.72 -5.34
C PHE A 523 -7.60 23.73 -3.83
N ASN A 524 -6.76 24.65 -3.38
CA ASN A 524 -6.52 24.92 -1.96
C ASN A 524 -6.54 26.42 -1.74
N ALA A 525 -7.13 26.86 -0.65
CA ALA A 525 -7.13 28.26 -0.22
C ALA A 525 -6.80 28.34 1.28
N ARG A 526 -6.02 29.35 1.65
CA ARG A 526 -5.69 29.66 3.03
C ARG A 526 -5.89 31.16 3.27
N TYR A 527 -6.55 31.50 4.36
CA TYR A 527 -6.78 32.87 4.77
C TYR A 527 -6.26 33.14 6.19
N HIS A 528 -5.41 34.12 6.35
CA HIS A 528 -4.92 34.53 7.67
C HIS A 528 -5.92 35.53 8.32
N LEU A 529 -6.70 35.04 9.27
CA LEU A 529 -7.59 35.84 10.10
C LEU A 529 -6.79 36.83 10.94
N LEU A 530 -5.75 36.33 11.60
CA LEU A 530 -4.81 37.12 12.41
C LEU A 530 -3.40 36.87 11.93
N LYS A 531 -2.60 37.90 11.74
CA LYS A 531 -1.21 37.86 11.33
C LYS A 531 -0.37 38.81 12.21
N GLY A 532 -0.21 38.46 13.47
CA GLY A 532 0.59 39.19 14.45
C GLY A 532 1.83 38.42 14.89
N LYS A 533 2.76 39.07 15.60
CA LYS A 533 3.94 38.41 16.16
C LYS A 533 3.58 37.38 17.22
N ASN A 534 2.57 37.68 18.07
CA ASN A 534 2.17 36.85 19.21
C ASN A 534 0.92 36.02 18.94
N ALA A 535 0.16 36.32 17.88
CA ALA A 535 -1.04 35.62 17.52
C ALA A 535 -1.14 35.49 16.01
N GLN A 536 -1.26 34.27 15.54
CA GLN A 536 -1.51 33.93 14.14
C GLN A 536 -2.66 32.96 14.10
N VAL A 537 -3.68 33.22 13.31
CA VAL A 537 -4.79 32.30 13.07
C VAL A 537 -5.06 32.28 11.58
N ALA A 538 -5.12 31.09 11.02
CA ALA A 538 -5.39 30.88 9.61
C ALA A 538 -6.44 29.78 9.42
N LEU A 539 -7.34 30.00 8.49
CA LEU A 539 -8.27 28.99 7.96
C LEU A 539 -7.71 28.46 6.66
N HIS A 540 -7.93 27.19 6.40
CA HIS A 540 -7.67 26.60 5.09
C HIS A 540 -8.84 25.73 4.65
N VAL A 541 -9.08 25.71 3.35
CA VAL A 541 -10.07 24.86 2.69
C VAL A 541 -9.46 24.29 1.41
N GLY A 542 -9.87 23.11 1.01
CA GLY A 542 -9.41 22.51 -0.23
C GLY A 542 -10.42 21.55 -0.82
N TYR A 543 -10.33 21.36 -2.13
CA TYR A 543 -11.03 20.35 -2.90
C TYR A 543 -10.08 19.78 -3.95
N GLY A 544 -10.11 18.47 -4.13
CA GLY A 544 -9.33 17.82 -5.18
C GLY A 544 -9.91 16.50 -5.62
N LYS A 545 -9.75 16.24 -6.91
CA LYS A 545 -9.91 14.92 -7.51
C LYS A 545 -8.54 14.31 -7.76
N SER A 546 -8.37 13.07 -7.40
CA SER A 546 -7.15 12.29 -7.59
C SER A 546 -7.49 10.93 -8.21
N VAL A 547 -6.63 10.41 -9.05
CA VAL A 547 -6.84 9.16 -9.79
C VAL A 547 -5.69 8.20 -9.50
N LYS A 548 -6.03 6.93 -9.18
CA LYS A 548 -5.09 5.83 -8.98
C LYS A 548 -5.17 4.85 -10.14
N LEU A 549 -4.03 4.63 -10.79
CA LEU A 549 -3.91 3.63 -11.84
C LEU A 549 -4.06 2.21 -11.28
N PRO A 550 -4.60 1.27 -12.07
CA PRO A 550 -4.73 -0.12 -11.63
C PRO A 550 -3.39 -0.84 -11.53
N SER A 551 -3.33 -1.88 -10.71
CA SER A 551 -2.20 -2.80 -10.69
C SER A 551 -2.28 -3.81 -11.85
N PHE A 552 -1.18 -4.50 -12.12
CA PHE A 552 -1.15 -5.57 -13.12
C PHE A 552 -2.09 -6.72 -12.77
N GLN A 553 -2.27 -7.02 -11.50
CA GLN A 553 -3.26 -8.01 -11.05
C GLN A 553 -4.68 -7.64 -11.48
N VAL A 554 -5.03 -6.36 -11.46
CA VAL A 554 -6.34 -5.85 -11.90
C VAL A 554 -6.46 -5.85 -13.43
N LEU A 555 -5.40 -5.46 -14.13
CA LEU A 555 -5.40 -5.31 -15.59
C LEU A 555 -5.34 -6.64 -16.32
N TYR A 556 -4.57 -7.58 -15.81
CA TYR A 556 -4.23 -8.82 -16.49
C TYR A 556 -4.67 -10.04 -15.68
N PRO A 557 -5.97 -10.43 -15.75
CA PRO A 557 -6.39 -11.72 -15.23
C PRO A 557 -5.75 -12.84 -16.04
N ALA A 558 -5.49 -13.99 -15.39
CA ALA A 558 -4.99 -15.18 -16.06
C ALA A 558 -6.11 -15.88 -16.85
N ASP A 559 -5.72 -16.73 -17.79
CA ASP A 559 -6.64 -17.70 -18.38
C ASP A 559 -7.22 -18.62 -17.30
N SER A 560 -8.46 -19.02 -17.46
CA SER A 560 -9.14 -19.91 -16.55
C SER A 560 -9.19 -21.33 -17.12
N TYR A 561 -8.97 -22.30 -16.25
CA TYR A 561 -9.00 -23.72 -16.60
C TYR A 561 -10.01 -24.41 -15.70
N THR A 562 -10.98 -25.06 -16.30
CA THR A 562 -11.98 -25.85 -15.59
C THR A 562 -11.74 -27.33 -15.88
N ASP A 563 -11.27 -28.04 -14.86
CA ASP A 563 -10.99 -29.47 -14.95
C ASP A 563 -12.13 -30.26 -14.33
N ARG A 564 -12.67 -31.22 -15.08
CA ARG A 564 -13.76 -32.13 -14.64
C ARG A 564 -13.33 -33.56 -14.74
N LEU A 565 -13.40 -34.31 -13.62
CA LEU A 565 -13.20 -35.75 -13.64
C LEU A 565 -14.39 -36.39 -14.37
N VAL A 566 -14.13 -37.05 -15.48
CA VAL A 566 -15.16 -37.63 -16.34
C VAL A 566 -15.24 -39.15 -16.25
N PHE A 567 -14.14 -39.81 -15.84
CA PHE A 567 -14.12 -41.23 -15.62
C PHE A 567 -12.98 -41.65 -14.68
N THR A 568 -13.27 -42.60 -13.80
CA THR A 568 -12.31 -43.33 -12.99
C THR A 568 -12.88 -44.72 -12.66
N PRO A 569 -12.22 -45.79 -12.97
CA PRO A 569 -12.69 -47.17 -12.62
C PRO A 569 -12.48 -47.42 -11.13
N ALA A 570 -13.45 -48.07 -10.48
CA ALA A 570 -13.37 -48.41 -9.05
C ALA A 570 -12.30 -49.51 -8.78
N SER A 571 -12.02 -50.37 -9.77
CA SER A 571 -10.99 -51.39 -9.67
C SER A 571 -10.32 -51.62 -11.04
N THR A 572 -9.05 -51.99 -11.01
CA THR A 572 -8.21 -52.27 -12.18
C THR A 572 -7.43 -53.58 -11.97
N ALA A 573 -7.00 -54.20 -13.04
CA ALA A 573 -6.33 -55.50 -13.03
C ALA A 573 -5.07 -55.57 -12.16
N ASP A 574 -4.37 -54.49 -12.05
CA ASP A 574 -3.04 -54.35 -11.48
C ASP A 574 -3.00 -53.25 -10.37
N ASN A 575 -4.17 -52.93 -9.79
CA ASN A 575 -4.35 -51.84 -8.81
C ASN A 575 -3.84 -50.47 -9.29
N LYS A 576 -3.76 -50.27 -10.60
CA LYS A 576 -3.33 -49.00 -11.19
C LYS A 576 -4.46 -47.98 -11.19
N ALA A 577 -4.10 -46.73 -10.99
CA ALA A 577 -5.04 -45.63 -11.06
C ALA A 577 -5.25 -45.17 -12.51
N TYR A 578 -6.50 -44.88 -12.86
CA TYR A 578 -6.88 -44.26 -14.12
C TYR A 578 -7.79 -43.05 -13.82
N TYR A 579 -7.42 -41.91 -14.36
CA TYR A 579 -8.16 -40.66 -14.19
C TYR A 579 -8.36 -40.02 -15.56
N ALA A 580 -9.58 -39.95 -16.03
CA ALA A 580 -9.92 -39.21 -17.24
C ALA A 580 -10.55 -37.88 -16.88
N TYR A 581 -10.01 -36.82 -17.45
CA TYR A 581 -10.46 -35.44 -17.22
C TYR A 581 -10.88 -34.77 -18.52
N TYR A 582 -11.86 -33.89 -18.40
CA TYR A 582 -12.14 -32.89 -19.37
C TYR A 582 -11.60 -31.54 -18.86
N THR A 583 -10.74 -30.93 -19.65
CA THR A 583 -10.26 -29.55 -19.38
C THR A 583 -10.94 -28.61 -20.36
N HIS A 584 -11.54 -27.56 -19.84
CA HIS A 584 -12.04 -26.42 -20.62
C HIS A 584 -11.21 -25.19 -20.34
N VAL A 585 -10.66 -24.60 -21.42
CA VAL A 585 -9.81 -23.41 -21.33
C VAL A 585 -10.62 -22.19 -21.75
N GLN A 586 -10.60 -21.17 -20.92
CA GLN A 586 -11.20 -19.85 -21.22
C GLN A 586 -10.11 -18.80 -21.19
N ASN A 587 -10.01 -18.02 -22.25
CA ASN A 587 -9.09 -16.89 -22.29
C ASN A 587 -9.42 -15.84 -21.22
N ALA A 588 -8.42 -15.11 -20.80
CA ALA A 588 -8.55 -14.01 -19.85
C ALA A 588 -9.63 -13.00 -20.27
N LEU A 589 -10.48 -12.60 -19.34
CA LEU A 589 -11.56 -11.66 -19.56
C LEU A 589 -11.11 -10.23 -19.22
N TYR A 590 -10.76 -9.47 -20.24
CA TYR A 590 -10.43 -8.05 -20.09
C TYR A 590 -11.71 -7.20 -20.08
N ASN A 591 -11.72 -6.19 -19.22
CA ASN A 591 -12.82 -5.20 -19.19
C ASN A 591 -12.35 -3.88 -19.80
N SER A 592 -12.55 -3.71 -21.12
CA SER A 592 -12.18 -2.49 -21.85
C SER A 592 -12.92 -1.23 -21.38
N SER A 593 -14.04 -1.36 -20.67
CA SER A 593 -14.79 -0.25 -20.08
C SER A 593 -14.40 0.09 -18.64
N LEU A 594 -13.35 -0.54 -18.10
CA LEU A 594 -12.87 -0.30 -16.76
C LEU A 594 -12.44 1.16 -16.58
N LYS A 595 -13.03 1.83 -15.59
CA LYS A 595 -12.70 3.20 -15.20
C LYS A 595 -11.65 3.18 -14.10
N TRP A 596 -10.69 4.11 -14.18
CA TRP A 596 -9.70 4.21 -13.11
C TRP A 596 -10.33 4.67 -11.81
N GLN A 597 -9.87 4.08 -10.70
CA GLN A 597 -10.31 4.47 -9.36
C GLN A 597 -9.99 5.95 -9.13
N SER A 598 -10.97 6.73 -8.71
CA SER A 598 -10.79 8.15 -8.41
C SER A 598 -11.34 8.49 -7.03
N THR A 599 -10.68 9.44 -6.36
CA THR A 599 -11.13 9.94 -5.05
C THR A 599 -11.35 11.45 -5.13
N HIS A 600 -12.54 11.88 -4.74
CA HIS A 600 -12.86 13.28 -4.49
C HIS A 600 -12.66 13.55 -3.00
N GLN A 601 -11.89 14.56 -2.67
CA GLN A 601 -11.57 14.93 -1.29
C GLN A 601 -11.87 16.41 -1.05
N CYS A 602 -12.54 16.71 0.07
CA CYS A 602 -12.71 18.03 0.62
C CYS A 602 -11.99 18.11 1.96
N GLU A 603 -11.43 19.25 2.27
CA GLU A 603 -10.76 19.50 3.54
C GLU A 603 -11.06 20.92 4.01
N ALA A 604 -11.24 21.09 5.32
CA ALA A 604 -11.30 22.38 5.97
C ALA A 604 -10.60 22.32 7.32
N GLY A 605 -9.89 23.38 7.70
CA GLY A 605 -9.20 23.39 8.98
C GLY A 605 -8.80 24.78 9.46
N ILE A 606 -8.39 24.81 10.71
CA ILE A 606 -7.90 25.99 11.41
C ILE A 606 -6.54 25.72 12.03
N ASP A 607 -5.61 26.64 11.82
CA ASP A 607 -4.30 26.65 12.45
C ASP A 607 -4.16 27.90 13.28
N ALA A 608 -3.88 27.78 14.57
CA ALA A 608 -3.67 28.88 15.49
C ALA A 608 -2.31 28.75 16.17
N SER A 609 -1.62 29.88 16.30
CA SER A 609 -0.42 30.01 17.11
C SER A 609 -0.61 31.23 18.03
N LEU A 610 -0.69 30.99 19.33
CA LEU A 610 -0.92 31.99 20.36
C LEU A 610 0.28 31.98 21.32
N GLY A 611 1.16 32.95 21.16
CA GLY A 611 2.44 32.97 21.82
C GLY A 611 3.26 31.72 21.43
N LYS A 612 3.50 30.80 22.40
CA LYS A 612 4.20 29.54 22.18
C LYS A 612 3.26 28.34 22.00
N VAL A 613 1.96 28.50 22.21
CA VAL A 613 0.95 27.45 22.04
C VAL A 613 0.58 27.35 20.57
N ARG A 614 0.58 26.14 20.04
CA ARG A 614 0.14 25.83 18.67
C ARG A 614 -1.04 24.88 18.71
N LEU A 615 -2.08 25.21 17.98
CA LEU A 615 -3.28 24.41 17.81
C LEU A 615 -3.58 24.25 16.33
N SER A 616 -3.93 23.06 15.93
CA SER A 616 -4.40 22.76 14.59
C SER A 616 -5.52 21.74 14.63
N VAL A 617 -6.59 22.01 13.91
CA VAL A 617 -7.71 21.08 13.70
C VAL A 617 -8.03 21.05 12.21
N SER A 618 -8.15 19.85 11.65
CA SER A 618 -8.51 19.65 10.23
C SER A 618 -9.57 18.57 10.10
N GLY A 619 -10.66 18.90 9.43
CA GLY A 619 -11.70 17.95 9.02
C GLY A 619 -11.54 17.60 7.55
N PHE A 620 -11.80 16.34 7.22
CA PHE A 620 -11.79 15.87 5.84
C PHE A 620 -13.03 15.03 5.52
N TRP A 621 -13.42 15.06 4.26
CA TRP A 621 -14.37 14.16 3.65
C TRP A 621 -13.82 13.66 2.33
N SER A 622 -13.93 12.36 2.07
CA SER A 622 -13.50 11.77 0.81
C SER A 622 -14.48 10.71 0.33
N ARG A 623 -14.68 10.67 -0.98
CA ARG A 623 -15.48 9.64 -1.65
C ARG A 623 -14.67 9.03 -2.79
N THR A 624 -14.44 7.71 -2.69
CA THR A 624 -13.71 6.95 -3.68
C THR A 624 -14.71 6.30 -4.63
N TYR A 625 -14.61 6.61 -5.91
CA TYR A 625 -15.41 6.07 -7.01
C TYR A 625 -14.63 4.99 -7.74
N ASN A 626 -15.34 4.06 -8.32
CA ASN A 626 -14.80 2.99 -9.16
C ASN A 626 -13.69 2.15 -8.46
N PRO A 627 -13.86 1.73 -7.20
CA PRO A 627 -12.91 0.81 -6.60
C PRO A 627 -12.83 -0.46 -7.44
N TYR A 628 -11.63 -1.01 -7.60
CA TYR A 628 -11.43 -2.23 -8.38
C TYR A 628 -11.97 -3.43 -7.63
N GLN A 629 -12.65 -4.32 -8.36
CA GLN A 629 -13.31 -5.49 -7.84
C GLN A 629 -13.21 -6.64 -8.85
N MET A 630 -12.71 -7.80 -8.40
CA MET A 630 -12.71 -9.02 -9.21
C MET A 630 -14.04 -9.74 -8.99
N VAL A 631 -14.67 -10.15 -10.08
CA VAL A 631 -15.92 -10.92 -10.08
C VAL A 631 -15.79 -12.16 -10.96
N ASN A 632 -16.58 -13.18 -10.67
CA ASN A 632 -16.72 -14.34 -11.53
C ASN A 632 -17.74 -14.06 -12.65
N CYS A 633 -17.35 -14.36 -13.87
CA CYS A 633 -18.22 -14.44 -15.03
C CYS A 633 -18.43 -15.91 -15.36
N TYR A 634 -19.67 -16.34 -15.44
CA TYR A 634 -20.02 -17.75 -15.67
C TYR A 634 -20.46 -17.96 -17.11
N THR A 635 -19.98 -19.07 -17.71
CA THR A 635 -20.33 -19.51 -19.05
C THR A 635 -20.82 -20.96 -19.00
N PRO A 636 -21.88 -21.33 -19.75
CA PRO A 636 -22.32 -22.71 -19.82
C PRO A 636 -21.23 -23.65 -20.31
N LEU A 637 -21.17 -24.82 -19.70
CA LEU A 637 -20.22 -25.88 -20.03
C LEU A 637 -20.93 -27.23 -20.09
N ALA A 638 -20.80 -27.93 -21.22
CA ALA A 638 -21.23 -29.32 -21.37
C ALA A 638 -20.04 -30.24 -21.50
N TYR A 639 -20.08 -31.40 -20.84
CA TYR A 639 -19.06 -32.44 -20.98
C TYR A 639 -19.68 -33.82 -20.77
N ASN A 640 -19.05 -34.83 -21.36
CA ASN A 640 -19.49 -36.20 -21.26
C ASN A 640 -18.81 -36.92 -20.10
N GLN A 641 -19.61 -37.61 -19.29
CA GLN A 641 -19.15 -38.33 -18.11
C GLN A 641 -19.58 -39.81 -18.21
N THR A 642 -18.66 -40.72 -17.99
CA THR A 642 -18.90 -42.18 -17.95
C THR A 642 -19.00 -42.64 -16.49
N SER A 643 -20.10 -43.27 -16.14
CA SER A 643 -20.33 -43.78 -14.79
C SER A 643 -19.70 -45.17 -14.57
N GLN A 644 -19.56 -45.56 -13.30
CA GLN A 644 -19.14 -46.91 -12.93
C GLN A 644 -20.13 -47.98 -13.44
N ALA A 645 -21.44 -47.73 -13.42
CA ALA A 645 -22.45 -48.62 -13.94
C ALA A 645 -22.31 -48.86 -15.47
N ALA A 646 -21.94 -47.84 -16.22
CA ALA A 646 -21.62 -47.98 -17.65
C ALA A 646 -20.40 -48.87 -17.88
N LEU A 647 -19.41 -48.85 -17.01
CA LEU A 647 -18.23 -49.73 -17.04
C LEU A 647 -18.59 -51.18 -16.73
N GLU A 648 -19.47 -51.42 -15.78
CA GLU A 648 -19.91 -52.76 -15.41
C GLU A 648 -20.69 -53.45 -16.53
N SER A 649 -21.40 -52.69 -17.36
CA SER A 649 -22.16 -53.24 -18.50
C SER A 649 -21.30 -53.71 -19.68
N CYS A 650 -19.98 -53.49 -19.69
CA CYS A 650 -19.12 -53.78 -20.84
C CYS A 650 -18.81 -55.29 -21.04
N GLY A 651 -19.10 -56.16 -20.06
CA GLY A 651 -18.89 -57.61 -20.16
C GLY A 651 -17.43 -58.07 -20.19
N ILE A 652 -16.45 -57.19 -20.18
CA ILE A 652 -15.02 -57.50 -20.11
C ILE A 652 -14.60 -57.65 -18.66
N SER A 653 -13.87 -58.73 -18.33
CA SER A 653 -13.39 -58.95 -16.97
C SER A 653 -12.40 -57.86 -16.55
N VAL A 654 -12.37 -57.49 -15.26
CA VAL A 654 -11.49 -56.44 -14.73
C VAL A 654 -10.02 -56.68 -15.09
N ALA A 655 -9.56 -57.92 -15.02
CA ALA A 655 -8.18 -58.32 -15.34
C ALA A 655 -7.78 -58.08 -16.80
N ASP A 656 -8.75 -58.01 -17.71
CA ASP A 656 -8.52 -57.92 -19.15
C ASP A 656 -8.76 -56.53 -19.73
N ARG A 657 -9.09 -55.55 -18.89
CA ARG A 657 -9.47 -54.17 -19.33
C ARG A 657 -8.25 -53.30 -19.59
N LEU A 658 -8.28 -52.58 -20.70
CA LEU A 658 -7.43 -51.44 -21.01
C LEU A 658 -8.35 -50.28 -21.36
N TYR A 659 -8.18 -49.12 -20.64
CA TYR A 659 -9.04 -47.96 -20.80
C TYR A 659 -8.42 -46.93 -21.73
N ASN A 660 -9.25 -46.31 -22.56
CA ASN A 660 -8.87 -45.17 -23.39
C ASN A 660 -10.01 -44.17 -23.45
N ILE A 661 -9.73 -42.94 -23.83
CA ILE A 661 -10.73 -41.87 -24.03
C ILE A 661 -10.49 -41.17 -25.36
N ASN A 662 -11.60 -40.84 -26.05
CA ASN A 662 -11.52 -40.00 -27.23
C ASN A 662 -11.32 -38.53 -26.80
N ALA A 663 -10.23 -37.92 -27.26
CA ALA A 663 -9.84 -36.59 -26.86
C ALA A 663 -10.85 -35.49 -27.21
N THR A 664 -11.69 -35.69 -28.20
CA THR A 664 -12.68 -34.71 -28.65
C THR A 664 -14.07 -35.00 -28.08
N THR A 665 -14.52 -36.25 -28.14
CA THR A 665 -15.89 -36.62 -27.75
C THR A 665 -16.03 -37.05 -26.30
N GLY A 666 -14.92 -37.38 -25.62
CA GLY A 666 -14.93 -37.91 -24.27
C GLY A 666 -15.51 -39.31 -24.11
N ILE A 667 -15.70 -40.01 -25.19
CA ILE A 667 -16.18 -41.40 -25.14
C ILE A 667 -15.06 -42.26 -24.58
N VAL A 668 -15.33 -42.90 -23.46
CA VAL A 668 -14.44 -43.88 -22.86
C VAL A 668 -14.61 -45.24 -23.56
N SER A 669 -13.54 -45.89 -23.93
CA SER A 669 -13.54 -47.22 -24.50
C SER A 669 -12.74 -48.18 -23.63
N VAL A 670 -13.20 -49.45 -23.58
CA VAL A 670 -12.52 -50.56 -22.93
C VAL A 670 -12.07 -51.53 -24.00
N THR A 671 -10.76 -51.78 -24.04
CA THR A 671 -10.17 -52.78 -24.92
C THR A 671 -9.81 -54.00 -24.11
N SER A 672 -10.23 -55.19 -24.56
CA SER A 672 -9.79 -56.47 -24.02
C SER A 672 -8.32 -56.74 -24.41
N ARG A 673 -7.47 -56.98 -23.43
CA ARG A 673 -6.04 -57.27 -23.64
C ARG A 673 -5.84 -58.62 -24.34
N SER A 674 -6.74 -59.56 -24.07
CA SER A 674 -6.65 -60.94 -24.61
C SER A 674 -7.17 -61.06 -26.04
N THR A 675 -8.24 -60.30 -26.37
CA THR A 675 -8.89 -60.46 -27.70
C THR A 675 -8.68 -59.24 -28.61
N GLY A 676 -8.22 -58.10 -28.06
CA GLY A 676 -8.13 -56.85 -28.80
C GLY A 676 -9.47 -56.19 -29.11
N ALA A 677 -10.58 -56.76 -28.68
CA ALA A 677 -11.91 -56.19 -28.91
C ALA A 677 -12.10 -54.90 -28.10
N THR A 678 -12.60 -53.87 -28.76
CA THR A 678 -12.85 -52.56 -28.14
C THR A 678 -14.33 -52.24 -28.05
N ILE A 679 -14.81 -51.85 -26.87
CA ILE A 679 -16.19 -51.51 -26.59
C ILE A 679 -16.22 -50.05 -26.12
N ALA A 680 -17.02 -49.23 -26.80
CA ALA A 680 -17.32 -47.85 -26.35
C ALA A 680 -18.36 -47.90 -25.23
N LEU A 681 -18.07 -47.18 -24.14
CA LEU A 681 -18.97 -47.12 -22.99
C LEU A 681 -20.06 -46.04 -23.17
N PRO A 682 -21.26 -46.29 -22.69
CA PRO A 682 -22.30 -45.26 -22.64
C PRO A 682 -21.88 -44.14 -21.68
N TYR A 683 -22.30 -42.94 -22.01
CA TYR A 683 -22.01 -41.72 -21.22
C TYR A 683 -23.26 -40.87 -20.98
N THR A 684 -23.16 -39.97 -20.04
CA THR A 684 -24.16 -38.94 -19.76
C THR A 684 -23.54 -37.58 -20.00
N THR A 685 -24.21 -36.72 -20.78
CA THR A 685 -23.79 -35.34 -20.95
C THR A 685 -24.17 -34.55 -19.69
N ARG A 686 -23.19 -33.90 -19.06
CA ARG A 686 -23.39 -33.05 -17.90
C ARG A 686 -23.42 -31.61 -18.35
N HIS A 687 -24.35 -30.84 -17.79
CA HIS A 687 -24.47 -29.41 -17.98
C HIS A 687 -24.10 -28.69 -16.69
N THR A 688 -23.11 -27.81 -16.76
CA THR A 688 -22.60 -27.04 -15.63
C THR A 688 -22.17 -25.64 -16.12
N TYR A 689 -21.54 -24.91 -15.25
CA TYR A 689 -20.92 -23.65 -15.60
C TYR A 689 -19.43 -23.70 -15.33
N THR A 690 -18.69 -22.98 -16.14
CA THR A 690 -17.30 -22.62 -15.86
C THR A 690 -17.22 -21.16 -15.47
N ALA A 691 -16.29 -20.79 -14.59
CA ALA A 691 -16.10 -19.44 -14.13
C ALA A 691 -14.75 -18.90 -14.58
N ASN A 692 -14.76 -17.65 -15.09
CA ASN A 692 -13.54 -16.89 -15.32
C ASN A 692 -13.62 -15.55 -14.59
N GLN A 693 -12.48 -14.99 -14.22
CA GLN A 693 -12.42 -13.75 -13.45
C GLN A 693 -12.31 -12.52 -14.35
N GLN A 694 -13.05 -11.48 -14.01
CA GLN A 694 -13.01 -10.18 -14.66
C GLN A 694 -12.92 -9.07 -13.61
N CYS A 695 -12.13 -8.06 -13.85
CA CYS A 695 -12.14 -6.86 -13.03
C CYS A 695 -13.27 -5.92 -13.44
N VAL A 696 -14.06 -5.47 -12.48
CA VAL A 696 -15.13 -4.47 -12.64
C VAL A 696 -14.96 -3.32 -11.66
N ASN A 697 -15.71 -2.25 -11.88
CA ASN A 697 -15.77 -1.14 -10.95
C ASN A 697 -16.87 -1.39 -9.91
N GLY A 698 -16.50 -1.44 -8.64
CA GLY A 698 -17.43 -1.56 -7.53
C GLY A 698 -18.09 -0.23 -7.14
N SER A 699 -19.02 -0.29 -6.19
CA SER A 699 -19.74 0.87 -5.68
C SER A 699 -18.89 1.83 -4.89
N PRO A 700 -19.19 3.14 -4.90
CA PRO A 700 -18.43 4.14 -4.20
C PRO A 700 -18.41 3.94 -2.69
N VAL A 701 -17.29 4.32 -2.04
CA VAL A 701 -17.13 4.30 -0.59
C VAL A 701 -16.82 5.70 -0.05
N THR A 702 -17.27 5.97 1.17
CA THR A 702 -17.13 7.29 1.80
C THR A 702 -16.32 7.20 3.09
N ARG A 703 -15.43 8.17 3.29
CA ARG A 703 -14.63 8.36 4.50
C ARG A 703 -14.72 9.82 4.94
N TYR A 704 -14.79 10.05 6.24
CA TYR A 704 -14.63 11.38 6.79
C TYR A 704 -14.03 11.31 8.18
N GLY A 705 -13.44 12.37 8.63
CA GLY A 705 -12.82 12.42 9.94
C GLY A 705 -12.33 13.79 10.34
N LEU A 706 -11.77 13.82 11.53
CA LEU A 706 -11.18 15.00 12.16
C LEU A 706 -9.80 14.62 12.70
N GLU A 707 -8.83 15.49 12.49
CA GLU A 707 -7.47 15.37 13.02
C GLU A 707 -7.14 16.63 13.81
N TRP A 708 -6.53 16.49 14.98
CA TRP A 708 -6.12 17.61 15.81
C TRP A 708 -4.74 17.45 16.40
N VAL A 709 -4.05 18.54 16.60
CA VAL A 709 -2.75 18.66 17.28
C VAL A 709 -2.75 19.91 18.12
N ALA A 710 -2.35 19.79 19.37
CA ALA A 710 -2.14 20.90 20.28
C ALA A 710 -0.80 20.77 20.99
N ASP A 711 0.11 21.71 20.76
CA ASP A 711 1.42 21.79 21.41
C ASP A 711 1.42 22.90 22.45
N VAL A 712 1.65 22.55 23.71
CA VAL A 712 1.62 23.45 24.87
C VAL A 712 2.95 23.39 25.61
N PRO A 713 3.87 24.33 25.40
CA PRO A 713 5.07 24.41 26.23
C PRO A 713 4.70 24.85 27.64
N LEU A 714 4.87 23.98 28.62
CA LEU A 714 4.54 24.25 30.03
C LEU A 714 5.66 25.04 30.72
N LEU A 715 6.92 24.69 30.44
CA LEU A 715 8.07 25.33 31.02
C LEU A 715 9.15 25.50 29.95
N SER A 716 9.64 26.69 29.78
CA SER A 716 10.75 27.02 28.85
C SER A 716 11.82 27.77 29.57
N ALA A 717 12.58 27.08 30.43
CA ALA A 717 13.77 27.63 31.07
C ALA A 717 15.02 27.22 30.27
N PRO A 718 15.67 28.16 29.55
CA PRO A 718 16.68 27.81 28.51
C PRO A 718 17.88 27.00 28.99
N HIS A 719 18.19 27.02 30.30
CA HIS A 719 19.38 26.41 30.85
C HIS A 719 19.12 25.34 31.90
N THR A 720 17.86 25.11 32.31
CA THR A 720 17.54 24.18 33.39
C THR A 720 16.67 23.02 32.96
N VAL A 721 15.39 23.26 32.74
CA VAL A 721 14.40 22.24 32.37
C VAL A 721 13.41 22.83 31.37
N GLY A 722 13.16 22.11 30.30
CA GLY A 722 12.04 22.37 29.39
C GLY A 722 10.98 21.28 29.57
N LEU A 723 9.71 21.68 29.67
CA LEU A 723 8.59 20.76 29.77
C LEU A 723 7.55 21.15 28.71
N ALA A 724 7.19 20.21 27.87
CA ALA A 724 6.20 20.40 26.82
C ALA A 724 5.14 19.29 26.87
N LEU A 725 3.89 19.69 26.68
CA LEU A 725 2.76 18.79 26.59
C LEU A 725 2.16 18.89 25.20
N ARG A 726 1.92 17.75 24.59
CA ARG A 726 1.27 17.63 23.30
C ARG A 726 0.05 16.74 23.41
N PHE A 727 -1.04 17.18 22.80
CA PHE A 727 -2.23 16.40 22.55
C PHE A 727 -2.41 16.25 21.05
N ASP A 728 -2.46 15.04 20.55
CA ASP A 728 -2.78 14.78 19.15
C ASP A 728 -3.76 13.62 19.03
N GLY A 729 -4.64 13.71 18.05
CA GLY A 729 -5.65 12.69 17.90
C GLY A 729 -6.35 12.73 16.55
N LYS A 730 -7.20 11.74 16.35
CA LYS A 730 -8.04 11.60 15.16
C LYS A 730 -9.37 10.96 15.50
N TYR A 731 -10.40 11.39 14.79
CA TYR A 731 -11.67 10.69 14.62
C TYR A 731 -11.79 10.25 13.18
N TYR A 732 -12.28 9.03 12.96
CA TYR A 732 -12.38 8.42 11.65
C TYR A 732 -13.70 7.69 11.49
N HIS A 733 -14.31 7.82 10.31
CA HIS A 733 -15.53 7.14 9.94
C HIS A 733 -15.44 6.65 8.49
N TYR A 734 -15.76 5.39 8.27
CA TYR A 734 -15.87 4.76 6.95
C TYR A 734 -17.24 4.12 6.80
N ARG A 735 -17.83 4.30 5.63
CA ARG A 735 -19.02 3.57 5.18
C ARG A 735 -18.83 3.14 3.73
N GLY A 736 -18.91 1.84 3.49
CA GLY A 736 -18.92 1.26 2.16
C GLY A 736 -20.04 0.25 2.04
N ILE A 737 -20.80 0.35 0.96
CA ILE A 737 -21.88 -0.59 0.60
C ILE A 737 -21.70 -0.89 -0.87
N ASP A 738 -21.76 -2.17 -1.23
CA ASP A 738 -21.68 -2.58 -2.61
C ASP A 738 -23.07 -2.86 -3.17
N CYS A 739 -23.41 -2.19 -4.25
CA CYS A 739 -24.64 -2.39 -5.01
C CYS A 739 -24.33 -2.88 -6.43
N THR A 740 -23.15 -3.44 -6.69
CA THR A 740 -22.77 -3.98 -7.99
C THR A 740 -23.51 -5.28 -8.23
N LEU A 741 -24.06 -5.47 -9.42
CA LEU A 741 -24.68 -6.74 -9.81
C LEU A 741 -23.60 -7.77 -10.10
N ILE A 742 -23.59 -8.88 -9.38
CA ILE A 742 -22.62 -9.95 -9.53
C ILE A 742 -23.32 -11.30 -9.74
N ALA A 743 -22.67 -12.16 -10.53
CA ALA A 743 -23.15 -13.52 -10.76
C ALA A 743 -22.66 -14.47 -9.67
N GLY A 744 -23.45 -15.46 -9.32
CA GLY A 744 -23.15 -16.53 -8.38
C GLY A 744 -23.78 -17.87 -8.77
N ALA A 745 -23.00 -18.94 -8.60
CA ALA A 745 -23.52 -20.30 -8.76
C ALA A 745 -24.35 -20.72 -7.53
N PRO A 746 -25.20 -21.74 -7.65
CA PRO A 746 -25.96 -22.25 -6.53
C PRO A 746 -25.10 -22.66 -5.34
N ASN A 747 -25.59 -22.43 -4.11
CA ASN A 747 -24.94 -22.89 -2.90
C ASN A 747 -24.87 -24.43 -2.82
N GLY A 748 -23.73 -24.95 -2.39
CA GLY A 748 -23.50 -26.36 -2.26
C GLY A 748 -23.17 -27.07 -3.57
N VAL A 749 -23.02 -26.33 -4.66
CA VAL A 749 -22.60 -26.85 -5.96
C VAL A 749 -21.17 -26.39 -6.25
N GLY A 750 -20.26 -26.68 -5.34
CA GLY A 750 -18.82 -26.59 -5.56
C GLY A 750 -18.28 -27.88 -6.20
N ASP A 751 -17.03 -28.20 -5.99
CA ASP A 751 -16.39 -29.44 -6.49
C ASP A 751 -17.11 -30.72 -6.06
N GLN A 752 -17.93 -30.67 -5.04
CA GLN A 752 -18.76 -31.77 -4.57
C GLN A 752 -19.95 -32.07 -5.51
N ALA A 753 -20.37 -31.11 -6.30
CA ALA A 753 -21.42 -31.33 -7.32
C ALA A 753 -20.90 -32.09 -8.55
N SER A 754 -19.62 -32.44 -8.56
CA SER A 754 -18.94 -33.08 -9.67
C SER A 754 -19.49 -34.44 -10.03
N THR A 755 -20.30 -35.06 -9.19
CA THR A 755 -20.70 -36.45 -9.38
C THR A 755 -22.16 -36.68 -9.77
N SER A 756 -23.09 -35.76 -9.54
CA SER A 756 -24.52 -36.06 -9.82
C SER A 756 -25.43 -34.91 -10.21
N ALA A 757 -25.10 -33.67 -9.97
CA ALA A 757 -26.01 -32.57 -10.20
C ALA A 757 -25.69 -31.76 -11.46
N GLN A 758 -26.69 -31.56 -12.30
CA GLN A 758 -26.66 -30.54 -13.33
C GLN A 758 -26.84 -29.18 -12.65
N GLN A 759 -26.11 -28.17 -13.11
CA GLN A 759 -26.27 -26.78 -12.67
C GLN A 759 -27.07 -26.01 -13.71
N PRO A 760 -28.39 -25.99 -13.63
CA PRO A 760 -29.19 -25.42 -14.69
C PRO A 760 -29.31 -23.89 -14.59
N LEU A 761 -29.00 -23.29 -13.45
CA LEU A 761 -29.27 -21.89 -13.17
C LEU A 761 -28.06 -21.13 -12.63
N ILE A 762 -27.99 -19.82 -12.93
CA ILE A 762 -27.08 -18.84 -12.34
C ILE A 762 -27.90 -17.72 -11.72
N GLY A 763 -27.56 -17.33 -10.49
CA GLY A 763 -28.17 -16.17 -9.82
C GLY A 763 -27.38 -14.88 -10.08
N TYR A 764 -28.08 -13.74 -10.15
CA TYR A 764 -27.49 -12.41 -10.20
C TYR A 764 -27.92 -11.61 -8.97
N TYR A 765 -26.94 -11.24 -8.15
CA TYR A 765 -27.16 -10.63 -6.84
C TYR A 765 -26.70 -9.18 -6.84
N VAL A 766 -27.42 -8.33 -6.13
CA VAL A 766 -26.99 -6.96 -5.88
C VAL A 766 -26.10 -6.93 -4.65
N GLY A 767 -24.84 -6.65 -4.89
CA GLY A 767 -23.86 -6.50 -3.82
C GLY A 767 -23.03 -7.73 -3.54
N SER A 768 -21.85 -7.46 -3.04
CA SER A 768 -20.84 -8.45 -2.67
C SER A 768 -20.18 -8.09 -1.35
N ASN A 769 -19.38 -8.98 -0.83
CA ASN A 769 -18.52 -8.69 0.31
C ASN A 769 -17.60 -7.49 0.00
N VAL A 770 -17.62 -6.45 0.84
CA VAL A 770 -16.86 -5.20 0.64
C VAL A 770 -15.48 -5.21 1.33
N SER A 771 -15.00 -6.36 1.79
CA SER A 771 -13.85 -6.44 2.67
C SER A 771 -12.48 -6.41 1.98
N SER A 772 -12.37 -6.74 0.68
CA SER A 772 -11.08 -6.81 0.01
C SER A 772 -11.20 -6.55 -1.48
N THR A 773 -10.17 -5.92 -2.06
CA THR A 773 -10.02 -5.73 -3.51
C THR A 773 -9.21 -6.84 -4.19
N SER A 774 -8.52 -7.66 -3.42
CA SER A 774 -7.66 -8.74 -3.93
C SER A 774 -8.38 -10.08 -4.08
N ALA A 775 -9.50 -10.28 -3.38
CA ALA A 775 -10.30 -11.49 -3.49
C ALA A 775 -11.41 -11.32 -4.53
N VAL A 776 -11.78 -12.41 -5.19
CA VAL A 776 -12.95 -12.46 -6.05
C VAL A 776 -14.19 -12.19 -5.21
N SER A 777 -14.96 -11.21 -5.61
CA SER A 777 -16.22 -10.87 -4.93
C SER A 777 -17.26 -11.93 -5.19
N THR A 778 -17.86 -12.44 -4.14
CA THR A 778 -18.93 -13.44 -4.17
C THR A 778 -20.19 -12.86 -3.56
N PRO A 779 -21.39 -13.36 -3.93
CA PRO A 779 -22.61 -13.01 -3.24
C PRO A 779 -22.49 -13.25 -1.75
N ALA A 780 -22.89 -12.28 -0.94
CA ALA A 780 -22.76 -12.37 0.50
C ALA A 780 -23.92 -11.70 1.22
N VAL A 781 -24.31 -12.25 2.37
CA VAL A 781 -25.36 -11.67 3.22
C VAL A 781 -24.98 -10.29 3.76
N SER A 782 -23.70 -9.99 3.85
CA SER A 782 -23.19 -8.65 4.20
C SER A 782 -22.54 -8.03 2.98
N ASN A 783 -23.12 -6.98 2.45
CA ASN A 783 -22.60 -6.20 1.34
C ASN A 783 -22.09 -4.81 1.76
N GLY A 784 -21.98 -4.56 3.05
CA GLY A 784 -21.52 -3.28 3.56
C GLY A 784 -20.71 -3.38 4.85
N LEU A 785 -19.92 -2.34 5.08
CA LEU A 785 -19.08 -2.19 6.26
C LEU A 785 -19.13 -0.76 6.78
N LEU A 786 -19.31 -0.63 8.09
CA LEU A 786 -19.21 0.62 8.85
C LEU A 786 -18.08 0.49 9.86
N ASN A 787 -17.06 1.33 9.75
CA ASN A 787 -15.98 1.46 10.72
C ASN A 787 -15.97 2.85 11.34
N LYS A 788 -15.74 2.94 12.65
CA LYS A 788 -15.52 4.21 13.35
C LYS A 788 -14.36 4.05 14.33
N GLY A 789 -13.52 5.04 14.41
CA GLY A 789 -12.41 5.08 15.36
C GLY A 789 -12.20 6.46 15.96
N CYS A 790 -11.79 6.52 17.22
CA CYS A 790 -11.34 7.74 17.87
C CYS A 790 -10.15 7.41 18.77
N SER A 791 -9.02 8.02 18.48
CA SER A 791 -7.79 7.86 19.27
C SER A 791 -7.17 9.22 19.59
N MET A 792 -6.53 9.31 20.74
CA MET A 792 -5.80 10.49 21.19
C MET A 792 -4.53 10.07 21.92
N ASN A 793 -3.46 10.78 21.65
CA ASN A 793 -2.19 10.64 22.33
C ASN A 793 -1.93 11.87 23.18
N THR A 794 -1.47 11.67 24.40
CA THR A 794 -0.97 12.70 25.29
C THR A 794 0.52 12.44 25.50
N THR A 795 1.35 13.34 25.03
CA THR A 795 2.81 13.21 25.07
C THR A 795 3.39 14.29 25.98
N LEU A 796 4.05 13.88 27.04
CA LEU A 796 4.83 14.74 27.93
C LEU A 796 6.31 14.59 27.60
N THR A 797 6.95 15.67 27.17
CA THR A 797 8.38 15.69 26.90
C THR A 797 9.08 16.56 27.94
N ALA A 798 9.97 15.96 28.70
CA ALA A 798 10.85 16.64 29.63
C ALA A 798 12.28 16.66 29.09
N ARG A 799 12.88 17.85 29.08
CA ARG A 799 14.22 18.03 28.57
C ARG A 799 15.08 18.75 29.61
N ILE A 800 16.28 18.21 29.84
CA ILE A 800 17.24 18.71 30.80
C ILE A 800 18.56 19.05 30.07
N PRO A 801 18.71 20.31 29.56
CA PRO A 801 19.83 20.68 28.71
C PRO A 801 21.20 20.49 29.38
N ARG A 802 21.31 20.77 30.68
CA ARG A 802 22.54 20.57 31.46
C ARG A 802 23.01 19.11 31.47
N LEU A 803 22.05 18.19 31.52
CA LEU A 803 22.33 16.75 31.50
C LEU A 803 22.33 16.19 30.07
N ARG A 804 21.95 16.99 29.05
CA ARG A 804 21.73 16.52 27.69
C ARG A 804 20.82 15.30 27.67
N LEU A 805 19.70 15.42 28.35
CA LEU A 805 18.72 14.34 28.55
C LEU A 805 17.35 14.78 28.03
N ILE A 806 16.73 13.92 27.24
CA ILE A 806 15.32 13.99 26.88
C ILE A 806 14.61 12.75 27.41
N MET A 807 13.44 12.97 28.01
CA MET A 807 12.53 11.90 28.43
C MET A 807 11.16 12.20 27.83
N THR A 808 10.54 11.19 27.25
CA THR A 808 9.20 11.29 26.67
C THR A 808 8.31 10.22 27.30
N LEU A 809 7.18 10.65 27.85
CA LEU A 809 6.11 9.79 28.30
C LEU A 809 4.91 10.01 27.37
N ARG A 810 4.46 8.97 26.71
CA ARG A 810 3.34 9.02 25.77
C ARG A 810 2.22 8.07 26.22
N LEU A 811 1.09 8.64 26.53
CA LEU A 811 -0.17 7.91 26.78
C LEU A 811 -0.94 7.88 25.47
N GLU A 812 -1.14 6.71 24.93
CA GLU A 812 -1.98 6.44 23.76
C GLU A 812 -3.33 5.91 24.23
N THR A 813 -4.42 6.55 23.85
CA THR A 813 -5.76 6.16 24.25
C THR A 813 -6.66 6.00 23.03
N THR A 814 -7.31 4.84 22.92
CA THR A 814 -8.38 4.61 21.94
C THR A 814 -9.71 4.64 22.67
N PHE A 815 -10.52 5.66 22.39
CA PHE A 815 -11.85 5.85 23.00
C PHE A 815 -12.94 5.10 22.25
N LEU A 816 -12.77 4.94 20.94
CA LEU A 816 -13.74 4.29 20.08
C LEU A 816 -13.01 3.41 19.06
N ASN A 817 -13.37 2.14 19.07
CA ASN A 817 -13.05 1.19 18.04
C ASN A 817 -14.32 0.39 17.77
N TYR A 818 -14.98 0.69 16.65
CA TYR A 818 -16.31 0.23 16.32
C TYR A 818 -16.33 -0.30 14.90
N ARG A 819 -16.91 -1.49 14.74
CA ARG A 819 -17.13 -2.11 13.44
C ARG A 819 -18.55 -2.69 13.38
N ARG A 820 -19.21 -2.57 12.24
CA ARG A 820 -20.49 -3.21 11.97
C ARG A 820 -20.56 -3.60 10.50
N ASN A 821 -20.96 -4.84 10.25
CA ASN A 821 -21.35 -5.27 8.92
C ASN A 821 -22.73 -4.71 8.59
N LEU A 822 -22.91 -4.27 7.35
CA LEU A 822 -24.16 -3.72 6.85
C LEU A 822 -24.73 -4.65 5.80
N SER A 823 -26.06 -4.60 5.65
CA SER A 823 -26.74 -5.20 4.54
C SER A 823 -27.81 -4.21 4.06
N GLU A 824 -27.60 -3.65 2.87
CA GLU A 824 -28.55 -2.76 2.21
C GLU A 824 -28.73 -3.30 0.80
N GLN A 825 -29.33 -4.46 0.69
CA GLN A 825 -29.68 -5.07 -0.58
C GLN A 825 -31.03 -4.54 -1.07
N ARG A 826 -31.18 -4.40 -2.38
CA ARG A 826 -32.45 -3.98 -2.99
C ARG A 826 -33.51 -5.08 -2.88
N THR A 827 -33.09 -6.32 -3.02
CA THR A 827 -33.91 -7.49 -2.74
C THR A 827 -34.04 -7.68 -1.24
N THR A 828 -35.21 -8.04 -0.79
CA THR A 828 -35.56 -8.16 0.62
C THR A 828 -34.59 -9.11 1.32
N LEU A 829 -33.80 -8.58 2.27
CA LEU A 829 -33.04 -9.39 3.19
C LEU A 829 -34.06 -10.05 4.14
N ALA A 830 -34.34 -11.29 3.93
CA ALA A 830 -35.15 -12.07 4.85
C ALA A 830 -34.26 -12.78 5.85
N LEU A 831 -34.60 -12.66 7.11
CA LEU A 831 -33.98 -13.39 8.19
C LEU A 831 -34.99 -14.40 8.68
N ALA A 832 -34.71 -15.66 8.48
CA ALA A 832 -35.54 -16.77 8.87
C ALA A 832 -34.78 -17.68 9.84
N GLN A 833 -35.49 -18.23 10.78
CA GLN A 833 -35.00 -19.32 11.64
C GLN A 833 -34.91 -20.61 10.84
N ALA A 834 -34.04 -21.53 11.24
CA ALA A 834 -34.01 -22.84 10.62
C ALA A 834 -35.40 -23.52 10.72
N GLY A 835 -36.00 -23.79 9.55
CA GLY A 835 -37.34 -24.33 9.44
C GLY A 835 -38.48 -23.31 9.32
N ASP A 836 -38.20 -22.00 9.42
CA ASP A 836 -39.21 -20.97 9.17
C ASP A 836 -39.48 -20.81 7.66
N ALA A 837 -40.66 -20.29 7.34
CA ALA A 837 -41.02 -19.88 5.98
C ALA A 837 -40.11 -18.75 5.52
N GLU A 838 -39.80 -18.71 4.23
CA GLU A 838 -39.05 -17.61 3.59
C GLU A 838 -39.74 -16.26 3.85
N GLY A 839 -38.98 -15.23 4.11
CA GLY A 839 -39.49 -13.88 4.32
C GLY A 839 -39.73 -13.48 5.78
N THR A 840 -39.41 -14.32 6.75
CA THR A 840 -39.55 -13.96 8.18
C THR A 840 -38.54 -12.82 8.53
N PRO A 841 -39.01 -11.70 9.09
CA PRO A 841 -38.14 -10.58 9.43
C PRO A 841 -37.12 -10.93 10.52
N TYR A 842 -35.93 -10.31 10.43
CA TYR A 842 -34.88 -10.48 11.44
C TYR A 842 -35.28 -9.90 12.80
N THR A 843 -35.20 -10.72 13.80
CA THR A 843 -35.54 -10.35 15.17
C THR A 843 -34.31 -10.04 16.04
N GLY A 844 -33.10 -10.18 15.51
CA GLY A 844 -31.83 -10.00 16.27
C GLY A 844 -31.42 -11.24 17.06
N GLN A 845 -32.12 -12.35 16.96
CA GLN A 845 -31.83 -13.57 17.69
C GLN A 845 -30.75 -14.40 16.97
N LYS A 846 -29.94 -15.09 17.78
CA LYS A 846 -28.75 -15.86 17.32
C LYS A 846 -29.10 -17.02 16.39
N ASP A 847 -30.28 -17.61 16.55
CA ASP A 847 -30.71 -18.82 15.83
C ASP A 847 -31.42 -18.54 14.50
N HIS A 848 -31.38 -17.29 14.03
CA HIS A 848 -31.99 -16.91 12.77
C HIS A 848 -30.97 -16.87 11.65
N TYR A 849 -31.38 -17.31 10.45
CA TYR A 849 -30.60 -17.21 9.22
C TYR A 849 -30.75 -15.83 8.59
N VAL A 850 -29.68 -15.38 7.96
CA VAL A 850 -29.72 -14.29 7.01
C VAL A 850 -29.80 -14.90 5.61
N ALA A 851 -30.76 -14.49 4.82
CA ALA A 851 -30.90 -14.94 3.44
C ALA A 851 -30.79 -13.76 2.47
N VAL A 852 -30.12 -13.98 1.34
CA VAL A 852 -30.02 -13.05 0.24
C VAL A 852 -30.55 -13.73 -1.01
N TYR A 853 -31.52 -13.08 -1.66
CA TYR A 853 -32.13 -13.54 -2.89
C TYR A 853 -31.43 -12.88 -4.08
N PRO A 854 -31.21 -13.62 -5.20
CA PRO A 854 -30.82 -12.97 -6.43
C PRO A 854 -31.90 -11.99 -6.91
N GLU A 855 -31.51 -10.94 -7.59
CA GLU A 855 -32.43 -10.03 -8.28
C GLU A 855 -32.95 -10.66 -9.56
N TYR A 856 -32.07 -11.37 -10.26
CA TYR A 856 -32.37 -12.11 -11.47
C TYR A 856 -31.71 -13.49 -11.45
N TYR A 857 -32.21 -14.39 -12.29
CA TYR A 857 -31.48 -15.61 -12.63
C TYR A 857 -31.48 -15.82 -14.15
N ALA A 858 -30.60 -16.70 -14.60
CA ALA A 858 -30.51 -17.15 -15.98
C ALA A 858 -30.47 -18.68 -16.05
N THR A 859 -30.93 -19.23 -17.12
CA THR A 859 -30.85 -20.67 -17.40
C THR A 859 -29.56 -21.01 -18.14
N TRP A 860 -29.17 -22.28 -18.11
CA TRP A 860 -28.02 -22.78 -18.81
C TRP A 860 -28.14 -22.59 -20.34
N ASP A 861 -29.33 -22.74 -20.89
CA ASP A 861 -29.62 -22.59 -22.33
C ASP A 861 -29.62 -21.11 -22.77
N ASN A 862 -29.94 -20.18 -21.86
CA ASN A 862 -29.95 -18.75 -22.13
C ASN A 862 -29.25 -17.93 -21.01
N PRO A 863 -27.92 -17.96 -20.94
CA PRO A 863 -27.16 -17.34 -19.85
C PRO A 863 -27.17 -15.81 -19.86
N THR A 864 -27.65 -15.18 -20.93
CA THR A 864 -27.71 -13.71 -21.05
C THR A 864 -29.03 -13.13 -20.61
N GLU A 865 -30.08 -13.94 -20.52
CA GLU A 865 -31.37 -13.51 -20.05
C GLU A 865 -31.33 -13.14 -18.56
N ARG A 866 -32.16 -12.17 -18.18
CA ARG A 866 -32.34 -11.73 -16.80
C ARG A 866 -33.78 -11.91 -16.38
N ILE A 867 -34.07 -13.10 -15.87
CA ILE A 867 -35.45 -13.44 -15.43
C ILE A 867 -35.60 -12.94 -13.98
N PRO A 868 -36.61 -12.13 -13.63
CA PRO A 868 -36.86 -11.67 -12.26
C PRO A 868 -37.03 -12.86 -11.30
N PHE A 869 -36.16 -12.93 -10.27
CA PHE A 869 -36.09 -14.10 -9.40
C PHE A 869 -37.32 -14.24 -8.50
N ALA A 870 -37.78 -13.15 -7.87
CA ALA A 870 -38.85 -13.22 -6.89
C ALA A 870 -40.18 -13.68 -7.50
N GLU A 871 -40.51 -13.18 -8.68
CA GLU A 871 -41.71 -13.56 -9.42
C GLU A 871 -41.68 -15.02 -9.85
N ALA A 872 -40.54 -15.45 -10.38
CA ALA A 872 -40.35 -16.83 -10.81
C ALA A 872 -40.38 -17.81 -9.63
N LEU A 873 -39.78 -17.47 -8.49
CA LEU A 873 -39.81 -18.29 -7.28
C LEU A 873 -41.24 -18.53 -6.78
N LEU A 874 -42.06 -17.46 -6.73
CA LEU A 874 -43.42 -17.54 -6.29
C LEU A 874 -44.28 -18.35 -7.27
N ALA A 875 -44.12 -18.14 -8.57
CA ALA A 875 -44.85 -18.88 -9.59
C ALA A 875 -44.48 -20.38 -9.62
N ALA A 876 -43.17 -20.68 -9.44
CA ALA A 876 -42.67 -22.05 -9.44
C ALA A 876 -43.13 -22.83 -8.20
N LYS A 877 -43.32 -22.17 -7.08
CA LYS A 877 -43.78 -22.81 -5.84
C LYS A 877 -45.10 -23.57 -6.01
N ASP A 878 -46.00 -22.98 -6.79
CA ASP A 878 -47.35 -23.55 -6.99
C ASP A 878 -47.40 -24.42 -8.26
N ASN A 879 -46.58 -24.13 -9.29
CA ASN A 879 -46.78 -24.70 -10.62
C ASN A 879 -45.64 -25.62 -11.09
N ASP A 880 -44.39 -25.47 -10.52
CA ASP A 880 -43.22 -26.25 -10.94
C ASP A 880 -42.31 -26.54 -9.74
N PRO A 881 -42.55 -27.64 -9.01
CA PRO A 881 -41.76 -28.02 -7.85
C PRO A 881 -40.27 -28.24 -8.15
N GLN A 882 -39.91 -28.66 -9.36
CA GLN A 882 -38.52 -28.90 -9.75
C GLN A 882 -37.80 -27.57 -9.93
N LEU A 883 -38.35 -26.63 -10.66
CA LEU A 883 -37.81 -25.29 -10.81
C LEU A 883 -37.72 -24.58 -9.44
N TYR A 884 -38.78 -24.73 -8.60
CA TYR A 884 -38.75 -24.16 -7.25
C TYR A 884 -37.54 -24.65 -6.42
N GLN A 885 -37.24 -25.95 -6.42
CA GLN A 885 -36.12 -26.51 -5.74
C GLN A 885 -34.78 -25.97 -6.29
N GLN A 886 -34.65 -25.84 -7.60
CA GLN A 886 -33.47 -25.26 -8.24
C GLN A 886 -33.30 -23.78 -7.90
N LEU A 887 -34.37 -22.99 -7.89
CA LEU A 887 -34.32 -21.59 -7.47
C LEU A 887 -33.95 -21.44 -5.99
N CYS A 888 -34.47 -22.31 -5.13
CA CYS A 888 -34.11 -22.29 -3.71
C CYS A 888 -32.58 -22.51 -3.48
N GLN A 889 -31.88 -23.22 -4.36
CA GLN A 889 -30.43 -23.39 -4.28
C GLN A 889 -29.66 -22.11 -4.56
N LEU A 890 -30.25 -21.15 -5.27
CA LEU A 890 -29.65 -19.84 -5.50
C LEU A 890 -29.71 -18.92 -4.28
N ILE A 891 -30.52 -19.22 -3.28
CA ILE A 891 -30.66 -18.39 -2.09
C ILE A 891 -29.41 -18.54 -1.22
N VAL A 892 -28.64 -17.44 -1.05
CA VAL A 892 -27.48 -17.41 -0.16
C VAL A 892 -27.96 -17.32 1.28
N ARG A 893 -27.68 -18.33 2.08
CA ARG A 893 -28.11 -18.42 3.49
C ARG A 893 -26.91 -18.48 4.43
N SER A 894 -27.03 -17.83 5.56
CA SER A 894 -26.03 -17.88 6.63
C SER A 894 -26.70 -17.85 7.99
N ASN A 895 -26.26 -18.70 8.90
CA ASN A 895 -26.68 -18.69 10.30
C ASN A 895 -25.92 -17.68 11.16
N THR A 896 -25.18 -16.79 10.53
CA THR A 896 -24.33 -15.80 11.21
C THR A 896 -24.98 -14.42 11.33
N ALA A 897 -26.28 -14.38 11.62
CA ALA A 897 -27.03 -13.13 11.80
C ALA A 897 -26.39 -12.17 12.84
N TYR A 898 -25.72 -12.73 13.85
CA TYR A 898 -24.98 -11.95 14.85
C TYR A 898 -23.84 -11.09 14.28
N TYR A 899 -23.35 -11.34 13.05
CA TYR A 899 -22.34 -10.52 12.40
C TYR A 899 -22.82 -9.10 12.08
N PHE A 900 -24.13 -8.86 12.04
CA PHE A 900 -24.71 -7.54 11.89
C PHE A 900 -24.78 -6.73 13.17
N ASN A 901 -24.54 -7.37 14.29
CA ASN A 901 -24.49 -6.68 15.56
C ASN A 901 -23.29 -5.75 15.66
N PRO A 902 -23.42 -4.58 16.31
CA PRO A 902 -22.31 -3.67 16.51
C PRO A 902 -21.17 -4.34 17.29
N GLN A 903 -19.97 -4.30 16.75
CA GLN A 903 -18.77 -4.75 17.43
C GLN A 903 -18.05 -3.52 17.98
N ARG A 904 -17.93 -3.43 19.28
CA ARG A 904 -17.24 -2.32 19.95
C ARG A 904 -16.30 -2.87 21.01
N VAL A 905 -15.09 -2.33 21.02
CA VAL A 905 -14.11 -2.60 22.05
C VAL A 905 -14.17 -1.49 23.08
N SER A 906 -14.05 -1.84 24.38
CA SER A 906 -13.96 -0.86 25.46
C SER A 906 -12.78 0.10 25.23
N ALA A 907 -12.82 1.28 25.81
CA ALA A 907 -11.67 2.19 25.75
C ALA A 907 -10.43 1.49 26.34
N TYR A 908 -9.31 1.65 25.67
CA TYR A 908 -8.04 1.07 26.06
C TYR A 908 -6.89 2.04 25.77
N GLY A 909 -5.76 1.82 26.40
CA GLY A 909 -4.60 2.66 26.22
C GLY A 909 -3.31 1.96 26.58
N SER A 910 -2.21 2.48 26.07
CA SER A 910 -0.86 2.06 26.39
C SER A 910 -0.02 3.26 26.86
N VAL A 911 0.92 2.98 27.72
CA VAL A 911 1.92 3.96 28.16
C VAL A 911 3.25 3.58 27.58
N ASN A 912 3.82 4.50 26.83
CA ASN A 912 5.12 4.34 26.16
C ASN A 912 6.11 5.34 26.77
N PHE A 913 7.31 4.90 27.05
CA PHE A 913 8.37 5.69 27.63
C PHE A 913 9.62 5.63 26.77
N SER A 914 10.26 6.76 26.56
CA SER A 914 11.57 6.81 25.95
C SER A 914 12.48 7.80 26.68
N VAL A 915 13.77 7.49 26.69
CA VAL A 915 14.81 8.35 27.24
C VAL A 915 16.01 8.35 26.32
N THR A 916 16.53 9.52 26.01
CA THR A 916 17.76 9.68 25.25
C THR A 916 18.75 10.55 26.03
N LYS A 917 19.96 10.04 26.19
CA LYS A 917 21.08 10.69 26.85
C LYS A 917 22.22 10.91 25.87
N GLU A 918 22.69 12.16 25.73
CA GLU A 918 23.95 12.45 25.04
C GLU A 918 25.12 12.50 26.01
N ILE A 919 26.21 11.83 25.64
CA ILE A 919 27.49 11.82 26.34
C ILE A 919 28.48 12.62 25.49
N GLY A 920 28.81 13.81 25.96
CA GLY A 920 29.54 14.76 25.14
C GLY A 920 28.79 15.13 23.87
N ARG A 921 29.48 15.28 22.75
CA ARG A 921 28.91 15.50 21.40
C ARG A 921 29.00 14.27 20.49
N TRP A 922 29.58 13.21 21.04
CA TRP A 922 30.00 12.05 20.26
C TRP A 922 29.04 10.87 20.35
N VAL A 923 28.45 10.65 21.51
CA VAL A 923 27.67 9.44 21.78
C VAL A 923 26.25 9.82 22.22
N SER A 924 25.25 9.19 21.64
CA SER A 924 23.84 9.26 22.07
C SER A 924 23.35 7.85 22.41
N LEU A 925 22.81 7.69 23.62
CA LEU A 925 22.21 6.45 24.09
C LEU A 925 20.69 6.67 24.21
N SER A 926 19.91 5.84 23.57
CA SER A 926 18.43 5.85 23.67
C SER A 926 17.93 4.53 24.20
N PHE A 927 16.94 4.62 25.08
CA PHE A 927 16.18 3.49 25.59
C PHE A 927 14.69 3.79 25.44
N TYR A 928 13.91 2.78 25.09
CA TYR A 928 12.45 2.88 24.99
C TYR A 928 11.78 1.63 25.54
N ALA A 929 10.56 1.83 26.07
CA ALA A 929 9.67 0.78 26.55
C ALA A 929 8.25 1.11 26.12
N ASN A 930 7.65 0.22 25.32
CA ASN A 930 6.30 0.38 24.80
C ASN A 930 5.33 -0.52 25.57
N ASN A 931 4.11 -0.03 25.77
CA ASN A 931 3.08 -0.70 26.56
C ASN A 931 3.61 -1.14 27.94
N PHE A 932 4.19 -0.18 28.65
CA PHE A 932 4.95 -0.41 29.88
C PHE A 932 4.17 -1.19 30.94
N PHE A 933 2.88 -0.95 31.07
CA PHE A 933 2.02 -1.68 32.01
C PHE A 933 1.45 -2.99 31.46
N ASN A 934 1.72 -3.32 30.20
CA ASN A 934 1.23 -4.52 29.53
C ASN A 934 -0.30 -4.73 29.67
N ASN A 935 -1.06 -3.64 29.65
CA ASN A 935 -2.51 -3.65 29.91
C ASN A 935 -3.36 -3.83 28.65
N MET A 936 -2.75 -3.83 27.48
CA MET A 936 -3.45 -4.01 26.20
C MET A 936 -4.05 -5.42 26.04
N ALA A 937 -3.49 -6.42 26.72
CA ALA A 937 -4.04 -7.78 26.74
C ALA A 937 -5.40 -7.89 27.43
N LYS A 938 -5.82 -6.84 28.15
CA LYS A 938 -7.11 -6.77 28.89
C LYS A 938 -8.20 -6.03 28.13
N VAL A 939 -8.06 -5.86 26.82
CA VAL A 939 -9.07 -5.22 25.99
C VAL A 939 -10.34 -6.08 25.96
N ARG A 940 -11.47 -5.48 26.29
CA ARG A 940 -12.75 -6.17 26.42
C ARG A 940 -13.68 -5.83 25.27
N ASN A 941 -14.26 -6.85 24.66
CA ASN A 941 -15.38 -6.68 23.76
C ASN A 941 -16.65 -6.34 24.56
N THR A 942 -17.28 -5.21 24.26
CA THR A 942 -18.44 -4.75 25.01
C THR A 942 -19.70 -5.57 24.78
N GLN A 943 -19.75 -6.36 23.70
CA GLN A 943 -20.90 -7.18 23.37
C GLN A 943 -20.79 -8.60 23.96
N THR A 944 -19.62 -9.21 23.82
CA THR A 944 -19.42 -10.59 24.31
C THR A 944 -18.93 -10.66 25.74
N GLY A 945 -18.44 -9.55 26.29
CA GLY A 945 -17.83 -9.48 27.62
C GLY A 945 -16.45 -10.15 27.71
N LEU A 946 -15.95 -10.73 26.63
CA LEU A 946 -14.64 -11.40 26.59
C LEU A 946 -13.50 -10.39 26.60
N GLU A 947 -12.42 -10.70 27.28
CA GLU A 947 -11.20 -9.90 27.36
C GLU A 947 -10.27 -10.11 26.15
N THR A 948 -10.80 -10.54 25.02
CA THR A 948 -10.07 -10.67 23.77
C THR A 948 -10.63 -9.73 22.73
N SER A 949 -9.78 -9.15 21.93
CA SER A 949 -10.20 -8.31 20.82
C SER A 949 -10.96 -9.15 19.79
N LEU A 950 -12.11 -8.68 19.32
CA LEU A 950 -12.76 -9.17 18.09
C LEU A 950 -11.96 -8.81 16.85
N PHE A 951 -11.09 -7.83 16.94
CA PHE A 951 -10.14 -7.44 15.92
C PHE A 951 -8.91 -8.33 16.10
N ASN A 952 -8.45 -8.92 15.05
CA ASN A 952 -7.34 -9.84 15.03
C ASN A 952 -6.25 -9.51 16.08
N SER A 953 -6.18 -10.32 17.12
CA SER A 953 -5.39 -10.08 18.32
C SER A 953 -3.87 -10.01 18.11
N GLY A 954 -3.40 -10.37 16.91
CA GLY A 954 -1.99 -10.24 16.54
C GLY A 954 -1.44 -8.81 16.54
N TYR A 955 -2.32 -7.80 16.56
CA TYR A 955 -1.95 -6.38 16.58
C TYR A 955 -2.03 -5.71 17.95
N ILE A 956 -2.38 -6.42 19.01
CA ILE A 956 -2.32 -5.83 20.34
C ILE A 956 -0.85 -5.85 20.79
N PRO A 957 -0.19 -4.69 20.94
CA PRO A 957 1.20 -4.66 21.33
C PRO A 957 1.36 -5.23 22.75
N LYS A 958 2.27 -6.17 22.90
CA LYS A 958 2.75 -6.63 24.23
C LYS A 958 3.77 -5.64 24.76
N PHE A 959 4.17 -5.79 26.02
CA PHE A 959 5.33 -5.08 26.54
C PHE A 959 6.56 -5.30 25.64
N TYR A 960 7.22 -4.20 25.27
CA TYR A 960 8.29 -4.22 24.30
C TYR A 960 9.32 -3.14 24.65
N TYR A 961 10.58 -3.48 24.59
CA TYR A 961 11.67 -2.56 24.93
C TYR A 961 12.79 -2.63 23.90
N GLY A 962 13.64 -1.63 23.89
CA GLY A 962 14.81 -1.63 23.05
C GLY A 962 15.76 -0.51 23.40
N ALA A 963 16.94 -0.58 22.81
CA ALA A 963 17.99 0.40 23.00
C ALA A 963 18.70 0.69 21.68
N SER A 964 19.21 1.92 21.55
CA SER A 964 20.10 2.28 20.46
C SER A 964 21.29 3.10 20.95
N VAL A 965 22.39 2.94 20.26
CA VAL A 965 23.63 3.70 20.46
C VAL A 965 23.98 4.36 19.14
N ARG A 966 24.22 5.66 19.18
CA ARG A 966 24.70 6.42 18.03
C ARG A 966 26.01 7.11 18.38
N VAL A 967 27.02 6.95 17.51
CA VAL A 967 28.35 7.55 17.65
C VAL A 967 28.57 8.46 16.43
N LYS A 968 28.96 9.71 16.71
CA LYS A 968 29.33 10.72 15.70
C LYS A 968 30.83 11.03 15.88
N ILE A 969 31.68 10.79 14.86
CA ILE A 969 33.12 10.99 14.87
C ILE A 969 33.54 11.97 13.78
#